data_fa99c286847b0c5deccba3f70c7558d0
#
_entry.id   fa99c286847b0c5deccba3f70c7558d0
#
_cell.length_a   1.000
_cell.length_b   1.000
_cell.length_c   1.000
_cell.angle_alpha   90.00
_cell.angle_beta   90.00
_cell.angle_gamma   90.00
#
_symmetry.space_group_name_H-M   'P 1'
#
loop_
_entity.id
_entity.type
_entity.pdbx_description
1 polymer ?
#
loop_
_entity_poly.entity_id
_entity_poly.type
_entity_poly.pdbx_seq_one_letter_code
_entity_poly.pdbx_strand_id
1 'polypeptide(L)'
;MRVLSWCRAFLLSALRRARRGRRVARQAVESLEARQLLTITIQFDYSRDTSHFFDDTARRQILEMAGETLGDRLDDHLLAITPSGGNTWSLSATNPSTGGSLTLNNQSIPENTLLVFVGSRNMSSLGIGGPGGYSSSGSDAWLDLVGARGQIGMMNSPATDFGVWGGSITFDNDANWYFGMSASGQGASQQDFLSVALHELGHVLGIGTADSWDGQVTGGFFTGIHTTAEFGGNVPLSGSSHFREGTEDGGQEVAMDPTLLQGTRKLFTPLDYAALADVGWELNGSGGGGGGTGGGGSPIPPPETYTINVNPNRTHTIVIQDDGVLSNGRSRLILDGQTSTFLNPTSELIINGGSKNDVITIQTLESEFTATITVNAGAGADRVNASASTLAISVLGGTGRDTLIGGEGNDTLLGGNDNDSLTGNGGDDVLSGDAGNDTIVAGNGDDLINGGDGNDNLQGQAGEDTINGGIGNDSINGGDDNDSLSGEVGRDTLLGGLGNDTLDGGSENDNLQGQAGDDLLLGGDGNDSLKGLTGADTLQGNAGNDTLNGGLDDDSLLGGDGNDVMLGDAGNDTLNGGDGNDTLQGGDGSDALSGFLGNDSLMGEGGDDTLIGGEGNDRLRGGIGSDLLRGGTGNDRVDGEVGSDIVSGGNGSAKDSLDTVVSAAGDLIDELFVFDAPWINAI
;
A
#
# COMPACT_ATOMS: atom_id res chain seq x y z
N MET A 1 -31.99 38.69 13.15
CA MET A 1 -31.18 39.43 12.14
C MET A 1 -29.74 39.79 12.57
N ARG A 2 -29.37 39.75 13.83
CA ARG A 2 -27.98 39.99 14.27
C ARG A 2 -27.12 38.71 14.32
N VAL A 3 -27.70 37.53 14.53
CA VAL A 3 -27.01 36.22 14.55
C VAL A 3 -26.57 35.79 13.17
N LEU A 4 -27.38 35.99 12.11
CA LEU A 4 -27.02 35.69 10.74
C LEU A 4 -25.82 36.51 10.20
N SER A 5 -25.60 37.71 10.76
CA SER A 5 -24.44 38.54 10.42
C SER A 5 -23.14 38.00 11.03
N TRP A 6 -23.20 37.34 12.17
CA TRP A 6 -22.04 36.79 12.88
C TRP A 6 -21.56 35.47 12.28
N CYS A 7 -22.49 34.56 11.98
CA CYS A 7 -22.18 33.30 11.30
C CYS A 7 -21.58 33.54 9.90
N ARG A 8 -22.09 34.56 9.16
CA ARG A 8 -21.53 34.92 7.86
C ARG A 8 -20.11 35.51 7.95
N ALA A 9 -19.79 36.22 9.03
CA ALA A 9 -18.46 36.77 9.29
C ALA A 9 -17.48 35.67 9.72
N PHE A 10 -17.94 34.69 10.48
CA PHE A 10 -17.13 33.54 10.94
C PHE A 10 -16.83 32.60 9.77
N LEU A 11 -17.82 32.26 8.95
CA LEU A 11 -17.64 31.46 7.73
C LEU A 11 -16.68 32.11 6.72
N LEU A 12 -16.77 33.45 6.55
CA LEU A 12 -15.88 34.20 5.67
C LEU A 12 -14.45 34.32 6.24
N SER A 13 -14.27 34.26 7.58
CA SER A 13 -12.96 34.25 8.22
C SER A 13 -12.31 32.87 8.13
N ALA A 14 -13.09 31.79 8.31
CA ALA A 14 -12.68 30.42 8.14
C ALA A 14 -12.30 30.15 6.64
N LEU A 15 -13.11 30.58 5.69
CA LEU A 15 -12.80 30.50 4.26
C LEU A 15 -11.58 31.34 3.85
N ARG A 16 -11.28 32.44 4.55
CA ARG A 16 -10.05 33.24 4.33
C ARG A 16 -8.81 32.58 4.97
N ARG A 17 -8.95 31.90 6.10
CA ARG A 17 -7.86 31.07 6.68
C ARG A 17 -7.61 29.84 5.84
N ALA A 18 -8.64 29.12 5.40
CA ALA A 18 -8.52 27.99 4.49
C ALA A 18 -7.93 28.40 3.11
N ARG A 19 -8.25 29.61 2.59
CA ARG A 19 -7.59 30.13 1.38
C ARG A 19 -6.15 30.58 1.57
N ARG A 20 -5.77 31.02 2.79
CA ARG A 20 -4.37 31.35 3.11
C ARG A 20 -3.54 30.09 3.37
N GLY A 21 -4.11 29.09 4.07
CA GLY A 21 -3.52 27.77 4.23
C GLY A 21 -3.34 27.07 2.88
N ARG A 22 -4.37 27.08 2.00
CA ARG A 22 -4.27 26.55 0.63
C ARG A 22 -3.24 27.29 -0.25
N ARG A 23 -2.91 28.55 -0.01
CA ARG A 23 -1.88 29.24 -0.77
C ARG A 23 -0.47 28.93 -0.28
N VAL A 24 -0.29 28.68 1.02
CA VAL A 24 0.98 28.21 1.59
C VAL A 24 1.15 26.70 1.31
N ALA A 25 0.09 25.91 1.45
CA ALA A 25 0.06 24.51 1.07
C ALA A 25 0.26 24.31 -0.45
N ARG A 26 -0.26 25.20 -1.32
CA ARG A 26 -0.03 25.12 -2.75
C ARG A 26 1.43 25.45 -3.14
N GLN A 27 2.11 26.31 -2.39
CA GLN A 27 3.56 26.53 -2.60
C GLN A 27 4.43 25.42 -1.98
N ALA A 28 3.97 24.77 -0.92
CA ALA A 28 4.61 23.60 -0.37
C ALA A 28 4.30 22.33 -1.20
N VAL A 29 3.06 22.18 -1.72
CA VAL A 29 2.66 21.12 -2.64
C VAL A 29 3.34 21.26 -4.01
N GLU A 30 3.54 22.49 -4.54
CA GLU A 30 4.36 22.66 -5.77
C GLU A 30 5.84 22.29 -5.57
N SER A 31 6.33 22.18 -4.33
CA SER A 31 7.69 21.65 -4.03
C SER A 31 7.70 20.18 -3.60
N LEU A 32 6.52 19.63 -3.23
CA LEU A 32 6.31 18.20 -2.93
C LEU A 32 5.81 17.44 -4.16
N GLU A 33 5.07 18.07 -5.09
CA GLU A 33 4.72 17.47 -6.38
C GLU A 33 5.96 17.09 -7.24
N ALA A 34 7.15 17.54 -6.88
CA ALA A 34 8.38 17.11 -7.52
C ALA A 34 8.93 15.76 -6.99
N ARG A 35 8.20 15.08 -6.08
CA ARG A 35 8.57 13.79 -5.50
C ARG A 35 7.42 12.78 -5.44
N GLN A 36 6.30 13.05 -6.07
CA GLN A 36 5.32 11.99 -6.28
C GLN A 36 5.94 11.05 -7.33
N LEU A 37 6.36 9.87 -6.87
CA LEU A 37 6.74 8.77 -7.76
C LEU A 37 5.56 8.57 -8.72
N LEU A 38 5.80 8.70 -10.01
CA LEU A 38 4.79 8.48 -11.03
C LEU A 38 4.64 6.96 -11.15
N THR A 39 3.68 6.38 -10.45
CA THR A 39 3.36 4.96 -10.56
C THR A 39 2.36 4.73 -11.70
N ILE A 40 2.52 3.64 -12.42
CA ILE A 40 1.59 3.24 -13.48
C ILE A 40 0.52 2.33 -12.88
N THR A 41 -0.72 2.77 -12.89
CA THR A 41 -1.85 1.94 -12.47
C THR A 41 -2.24 0.95 -13.57
N ILE A 42 -2.17 -0.34 -13.32
CA ILE A 42 -2.68 -1.38 -14.22
C ILE A 42 -4.13 -1.69 -13.83
N GLN A 43 -5.08 -1.14 -14.57
CA GLN A 43 -6.51 -1.32 -14.33
C GLN A 43 -7.05 -2.55 -15.07
N PHE A 44 -7.59 -3.52 -14.34
CA PHE A 44 -8.18 -4.72 -14.92
C PHE A 44 -9.67 -4.57 -15.23
N ASP A 45 -10.09 -4.98 -16.42
CA ASP A 45 -11.49 -5.03 -16.87
C ASP A 45 -11.95 -6.49 -17.04
N TYR A 46 -12.69 -6.98 -16.07
CA TYR A 46 -13.26 -8.34 -16.04
C TYR A 46 -14.60 -8.45 -16.80
N SER A 47 -15.10 -7.37 -17.41
CA SER A 47 -16.40 -7.38 -18.11
C SER A 47 -16.49 -8.39 -19.26
N ARG A 48 -15.35 -8.90 -19.70
CA ARG A 48 -15.22 -9.88 -20.79
C ARG A 48 -15.00 -11.31 -20.29
N ASP A 49 -14.96 -11.54 -18.98
CA ASP A 49 -14.88 -12.90 -18.42
C ASP A 49 -16.25 -13.58 -18.43
N THR A 50 -16.59 -14.21 -19.54
CA THR A 50 -17.88 -14.93 -19.70
C THR A 50 -17.89 -16.32 -19.06
N SER A 51 -16.74 -16.77 -18.58
CA SER A 51 -16.61 -18.05 -17.87
C SER A 51 -16.90 -17.96 -16.37
N HIS A 52 -17.00 -16.74 -15.85
CA HIS A 52 -17.14 -16.45 -14.42
C HIS A 52 -15.95 -16.94 -13.57
N PHE A 53 -14.78 -17.09 -14.19
CA PHE A 53 -13.56 -17.53 -13.50
C PHE A 53 -13.10 -16.49 -12.46
N PHE A 54 -13.25 -15.22 -12.78
CA PHE A 54 -12.91 -14.10 -11.91
C PHE A 54 -14.09 -13.58 -11.05
N ASP A 55 -15.17 -14.34 -10.87
CA ASP A 55 -16.17 -14.03 -9.84
C ASP A 55 -15.64 -14.29 -8.42
N ASP A 56 -14.61 -15.11 -8.29
CA ASP A 56 -13.89 -15.37 -7.06
C ASP A 56 -12.95 -14.19 -6.74
N THR A 57 -13.11 -13.63 -5.55
CA THR A 57 -12.36 -12.44 -5.09
C THR A 57 -10.87 -12.74 -4.96
N ALA A 58 -10.48 -13.88 -4.41
CA ALA A 58 -9.08 -14.24 -4.24
C ALA A 58 -8.30 -14.31 -5.58
N ARG A 59 -8.96 -14.75 -6.66
CA ARG A 59 -8.36 -14.76 -7.99
C ARG A 59 -8.11 -13.36 -8.53
N ARG A 60 -9.03 -12.42 -8.25
CA ARG A 60 -8.87 -11.01 -8.63
C ARG A 60 -7.73 -10.38 -7.84
N GLN A 61 -7.69 -10.56 -6.53
CA GLN A 61 -6.67 -9.98 -5.65
C GLN A 61 -5.25 -10.35 -6.09
N ILE A 62 -4.99 -11.63 -6.43
CA ILE A 62 -3.67 -12.04 -6.89
C ILE A 62 -3.29 -11.39 -8.23
N LEU A 63 -4.25 -11.25 -9.15
CA LEU A 63 -3.99 -10.58 -10.41
C LEU A 63 -3.78 -9.06 -10.22
N GLU A 64 -4.54 -8.44 -9.35
CA GLU A 64 -4.43 -7.03 -9.00
C GLU A 64 -3.07 -6.76 -8.34
N MET A 65 -2.65 -7.58 -7.39
CA MET A 65 -1.32 -7.54 -6.79
C MET A 65 -0.19 -7.70 -7.82
N ALA A 66 -0.33 -8.61 -8.79
CA ALA A 66 0.65 -8.71 -9.88
C ALA A 66 0.73 -7.42 -10.71
N GLY A 67 -0.41 -6.77 -10.93
CA GLY A 67 -0.49 -5.48 -11.61
C GLY A 67 0.13 -4.35 -10.81
N GLU A 68 -0.11 -4.29 -9.53
CA GLU A 68 0.48 -3.32 -8.60
C GLU A 68 2.00 -3.51 -8.53
N THR A 69 2.47 -4.72 -8.29
CA THR A 69 3.91 -5.06 -8.24
C THR A 69 4.68 -4.57 -9.46
N LEU A 70 4.08 -4.64 -10.65
CA LEU A 70 4.71 -4.15 -11.88
C LEU A 70 4.51 -2.64 -12.04
N GLY A 71 3.31 -2.14 -11.74
CA GLY A 71 2.96 -0.73 -11.89
C GLY A 71 3.82 0.18 -11.03
N ASP A 72 4.10 -0.22 -9.80
CA ASP A 72 4.93 0.52 -8.85
C ASP A 72 6.40 0.62 -9.29
N ARG A 73 6.85 -0.28 -10.14
CA ARG A 73 8.21 -0.26 -10.70
C ARG A 73 8.38 0.60 -11.95
N LEU A 74 7.26 1.05 -12.55
CA LEU A 74 7.27 1.82 -13.79
C LEU A 74 7.11 3.32 -13.46
N ASP A 75 8.04 4.15 -13.88
CA ASP A 75 8.11 5.60 -13.60
C ASP A 75 7.80 6.46 -14.84
N ASP A 76 7.03 5.95 -15.76
CA ASP A 76 6.64 6.67 -16.97
C ASP A 76 5.42 7.57 -16.75
N HIS A 77 5.44 8.76 -17.36
CA HIS A 77 4.30 9.66 -17.40
C HIS A 77 3.43 9.41 -18.62
N LEU A 78 2.37 8.60 -18.47
CA LEU A 78 1.41 8.31 -19.53
C LEU A 78 0.27 9.33 -19.55
N LEU A 79 0.16 10.12 -20.62
CA LEU A 79 -0.92 11.10 -20.76
C LEU A 79 -2.30 10.44 -20.88
N ALA A 80 -3.33 11.10 -20.32
CA ALA A 80 -4.72 10.64 -20.42
C ALA A 80 -5.21 10.64 -21.87
N ILE A 81 -5.94 9.61 -22.27
CA ILE A 81 -6.66 9.56 -23.56
C ILE A 81 -8.14 9.87 -23.31
N THR A 82 -8.58 11.06 -23.72
CA THR A 82 -9.98 11.49 -23.56
C THR A 82 -10.49 12.03 -24.88
N PRO A 83 -11.23 11.23 -25.67
CA PRO A 83 -11.76 11.64 -26.96
C PRO A 83 -12.72 12.81 -26.83
N SER A 84 -12.55 13.87 -27.64
CA SER A 84 -13.40 15.04 -27.64
C SER A 84 -13.42 15.75 -29.01
N GLY A 85 -14.48 16.48 -29.30
CA GLY A 85 -14.59 17.40 -30.46
C GLY A 85 -14.55 16.65 -31.80
N GLY A 86 -14.13 16.09 -32.44
CA GLY A 86 -13.99 15.35 -33.73
C GLY A 86 -12.87 14.32 -33.70
N ASN A 87 -12.14 14.28 -32.58
CA ASN A 87 -11.08 13.31 -32.34
C ASN A 87 -11.67 11.95 -31.95
N THR A 88 -11.23 10.90 -32.60
CA THR A 88 -11.70 9.53 -32.39
C THR A 88 -10.55 8.55 -32.36
N TRP A 89 -10.74 7.44 -31.68
CA TRP A 89 -9.83 6.30 -31.76
C TRP A 89 -10.56 4.98 -31.51
N SER A 90 -9.95 3.92 -31.97
CA SER A 90 -10.39 2.54 -31.70
C SER A 90 -9.22 1.76 -31.16
N LEU A 91 -9.41 1.09 -30.06
CA LEU A 91 -8.46 0.13 -29.56
C LEU A 91 -8.86 -1.29 -29.95
N SER A 92 -7.88 -2.13 -30.18
CA SER A 92 -8.09 -3.53 -30.56
C SER A 92 -7.23 -4.44 -29.66
N ALA A 93 -7.82 -5.52 -29.21
CA ALA A 93 -7.15 -6.55 -28.43
C ALA A 93 -7.74 -7.92 -28.75
N THR A 94 -7.17 -8.98 -28.21
CA THR A 94 -7.81 -10.29 -28.21
C THR A 94 -8.89 -10.33 -27.16
N ASN A 95 -10.09 -10.81 -27.49
CA ASN A 95 -11.14 -11.04 -26.51
C ASN A 95 -10.72 -12.22 -25.61
N PRO A 96 -10.51 -11.99 -24.29
CA PRO A 96 -9.91 -13.00 -23.43
C PRO A 96 -10.75 -14.24 -23.23
N SER A 97 -12.08 -14.17 -23.37
CA SER A 97 -12.96 -15.33 -23.21
C SER A 97 -13.23 -16.09 -24.49
N THR A 98 -13.13 -15.46 -25.66
CA THR A 98 -13.47 -16.09 -26.94
C THR A 98 -12.27 -16.32 -27.85
N GLY A 99 -11.19 -15.62 -27.64
CA GLY A 99 -10.01 -15.61 -28.52
C GLY A 99 -10.20 -14.87 -29.83
N GLY A 100 -11.37 -14.26 -30.05
CA GLY A 100 -11.63 -13.43 -31.23
C GLY A 100 -11.14 -12.00 -31.07
N SER A 101 -11.23 -11.18 -32.12
CA SER A 101 -10.89 -9.77 -32.03
C SER A 101 -11.90 -9.00 -31.17
N LEU A 102 -11.39 -8.16 -30.28
CA LEU A 102 -12.12 -7.16 -29.52
C LEU A 102 -11.77 -5.79 -30.10
N THR A 103 -12.78 -4.99 -30.45
CA THR A 103 -12.58 -3.61 -30.86
C THR A 103 -13.51 -2.70 -30.07
N LEU A 104 -12.96 -1.67 -29.44
CA LEU A 104 -13.70 -0.69 -28.68
C LEU A 104 -13.39 0.70 -29.19
N ASN A 105 -14.43 1.55 -29.30
CA ASN A 105 -14.30 2.88 -29.86
C ASN A 105 -14.38 3.93 -28.77
N ASN A 106 -13.55 4.96 -28.87
CA ASN A 106 -13.57 6.16 -28.06
C ASN A 106 -13.57 5.90 -26.54
N GLN A 107 -12.81 4.91 -26.09
CA GLN A 107 -12.60 4.69 -24.66
C GLN A 107 -11.78 5.84 -24.07
N SER A 108 -12.12 6.26 -22.85
CA SER A 108 -11.28 7.18 -22.07
C SER A 108 -10.36 6.35 -21.19
N ILE A 109 -9.07 6.66 -21.21
CA ILE A 109 -8.07 6.05 -20.33
C ILE A 109 -7.46 7.16 -19.49
N PRO A 110 -7.50 7.07 -18.14
CA PRO A 110 -6.91 8.08 -17.26
C PRO A 110 -5.40 8.23 -17.48
N GLU A 111 -4.85 9.31 -16.96
CA GLU A 111 -3.41 9.52 -16.87
C GLU A 111 -2.76 8.39 -16.05
N ASN A 112 -1.55 8.01 -16.38
CA ASN A 112 -0.78 6.94 -15.73
C ASN A 112 -1.56 5.62 -15.54
N THR A 113 -2.43 5.28 -16.49
CA THR A 113 -3.25 4.06 -16.40
C THR A 113 -3.10 3.22 -17.66
N LEU A 114 -2.89 1.92 -17.48
CA LEU A 114 -2.99 0.89 -18.51
C LEU A 114 -4.27 0.10 -18.32
N LEU A 115 -5.06 -0.09 -19.37
CA LEU A 115 -6.31 -0.85 -19.32
C LEU A 115 -6.09 -2.27 -19.83
N VAL A 116 -6.27 -3.29 -18.99
CA VAL A 116 -6.06 -4.70 -19.33
C VAL A 116 -7.39 -5.46 -19.27
N PHE A 117 -7.83 -6.01 -20.40
CA PHE A 117 -9.01 -6.88 -20.46
C PHE A 117 -8.64 -8.28 -20.02
N VAL A 118 -9.39 -8.83 -19.07
CA VAL A 118 -9.10 -10.12 -18.45
C VAL A 118 -10.26 -11.09 -18.62
N GLY A 119 -9.94 -12.35 -18.84
CA GLY A 119 -10.91 -13.43 -18.87
C GLY A 119 -10.24 -14.79 -18.91
N SER A 120 -11.05 -15.83 -19.04
CA SER A 120 -10.54 -17.19 -19.13
C SER A 120 -11.33 -18.05 -20.10
N ARG A 121 -10.69 -19.10 -20.59
CA ARG A 121 -11.24 -20.12 -21.47
C ARG A 121 -10.40 -21.38 -21.40
N ASN A 122 -10.92 -22.48 -21.92
CA ASN A 122 -10.12 -23.71 -22.05
C ASN A 122 -9.05 -23.51 -23.15
N MET A 123 -7.80 -23.75 -22.82
CA MET A 123 -6.64 -23.56 -23.69
C MET A 123 -5.63 -24.69 -23.56
N SER A 124 -4.68 -24.74 -24.46
CA SER A 124 -3.53 -25.65 -24.38
C SER A 124 -2.31 -25.04 -23.70
N SER A 125 -2.35 -23.75 -23.38
CA SER A 125 -1.35 -23.00 -22.60
C SER A 125 -1.99 -22.46 -21.33
N LEU A 126 -1.18 -22.16 -20.31
CA LEU A 126 -1.67 -21.65 -19.02
C LEU A 126 -2.20 -20.21 -19.11
N GLY A 127 -1.57 -19.41 -19.98
CA GLY A 127 -1.96 -18.02 -20.20
C GLY A 127 -1.62 -17.56 -21.63
N ILE A 128 -2.14 -16.43 -22.02
CA ILE A 128 -1.77 -15.68 -23.23
C ILE A 128 -1.99 -14.20 -22.92
N GLY A 129 -0.92 -13.42 -22.87
CA GLY A 129 -0.94 -11.97 -22.75
C GLY A 129 -0.41 -11.29 -24.01
N GLY A 130 -0.72 -10.02 -24.14
CA GLY A 130 -0.15 -9.19 -25.18
C GLY A 130 -0.74 -7.79 -25.24
N PRO A 131 0.02 -6.83 -25.80
CA PRO A 131 -0.43 -5.46 -25.93
C PRO A 131 -1.59 -5.35 -26.91
N GLY A 132 -2.43 -4.33 -26.72
CA GLY A 132 -3.47 -3.98 -27.66
C GLY A 132 -2.95 -3.10 -28.79
N GLY A 133 -3.60 -3.20 -29.95
CA GLY A 133 -3.39 -2.26 -31.05
C GLY A 133 -4.36 -1.09 -30.99
N TYR A 134 -4.12 -0.05 -31.78
CA TYR A 134 -5.01 1.08 -31.91
C TYR A 134 -5.08 1.63 -33.33
N SER A 135 -6.14 2.39 -33.61
CA SER A 135 -6.25 3.29 -34.76
C SER A 135 -6.89 4.60 -34.32
N SER A 136 -6.45 5.70 -34.83
CA SER A 136 -6.93 7.03 -34.43
C SER A 136 -7.19 7.95 -35.62
N SER A 137 -8.08 8.93 -35.44
CA SER A 137 -8.38 9.97 -36.41
C SER A 137 -8.70 11.27 -35.70
N GLY A 138 -8.12 12.37 -36.12
CA GLY A 138 -8.31 13.69 -35.49
C GLY A 138 -7.19 14.66 -35.83
N SER A 139 -6.94 15.63 -34.97
CA SER A 139 -5.85 16.59 -35.10
C SER A 139 -4.48 15.93 -34.93
N ASP A 140 -3.42 16.54 -35.46
CA ASP A 140 -2.06 16.04 -35.31
C ASP A 140 -1.68 15.83 -33.83
N ALA A 141 -1.98 16.81 -32.97
CA ALA A 141 -1.76 16.68 -31.53
C ALA A 141 -2.53 15.53 -30.87
N TRP A 142 -3.69 15.16 -31.39
CA TRP A 142 -4.44 14.00 -30.95
C TRP A 142 -3.80 12.68 -31.41
N LEU A 143 -3.32 12.65 -32.65
CA LEU A 143 -2.65 11.47 -33.21
C LEU A 143 -1.36 11.20 -32.45
N ASP A 144 -0.58 12.24 -32.16
CA ASP A 144 0.64 12.14 -31.32
C ASP A 144 0.32 11.66 -29.90
N LEU A 145 -0.74 12.21 -29.27
CA LEU A 145 -1.15 11.79 -27.93
C LEU A 145 -1.51 10.31 -27.88
N VAL A 146 -2.36 9.82 -28.81
CA VAL A 146 -2.80 8.42 -28.82
C VAL A 146 -1.65 7.48 -29.18
N GLY A 147 -0.77 7.91 -30.09
CA GLY A 147 0.37 7.12 -30.55
C GLY A 147 1.45 6.94 -29.51
N ALA A 148 1.82 8.00 -28.83
CA ALA A 148 2.96 8.00 -27.92
C ALA A 148 2.59 8.05 -26.43
N ARG A 149 1.40 8.53 -26.08
CA ARG A 149 0.98 8.78 -24.70
C ARG A 149 2.00 9.55 -23.85
N GLY A 150 2.78 10.43 -24.50
CA GLY A 150 3.80 11.23 -23.84
C GLY A 150 5.22 10.64 -23.92
N GLN A 151 5.38 9.41 -24.33
CA GLN A 151 6.69 8.77 -24.49
C GLN A 151 7.35 9.20 -25.81
N ILE A 152 8.47 9.88 -25.72
CA ILE A 152 9.13 10.54 -26.87
C ILE A 152 9.70 9.52 -27.86
N GLY A 153 10.29 8.45 -27.38
CA GLY A 153 10.96 7.45 -28.19
C GLY A 153 10.04 6.58 -29.03
N MET A 154 8.74 6.51 -28.71
CA MET A 154 7.74 5.73 -29.44
C MET A 154 7.61 6.18 -30.92
N MET A 155 7.81 7.46 -31.21
CA MET A 155 7.73 8.01 -32.56
C MET A 155 9.04 7.93 -33.34
N ASN A 156 10.10 7.36 -32.78
CA ASN A 156 11.38 7.15 -33.46
C ASN A 156 11.27 6.02 -34.49
N SER A 157 12.22 5.98 -35.41
CA SER A 157 12.31 4.88 -36.37
C SER A 157 13.79 4.40 -36.47
N PRO A 158 14.13 3.26 -35.84
CA PRO A 158 13.25 2.36 -35.06
C PRO A 158 12.78 2.99 -33.76
N ALA A 159 11.63 2.53 -33.21
CA ALA A 159 11.10 2.96 -31.92
C ALA A 159 12.08 2.58 -30.79
N THR A 160 12.27 3.50 -29.83
CA THR A 160 13.12 3.28 -28.65
C THR A 160 12.31 3.14 -27.36
N ASP A 161 11.03 3.55 -27.38
CA ASP A 161 10.12 3.47 -26.25
C ASP A 161 8.84 2.74 -26.65
N PHE A 162 8.11 2.20 -25.68
CA PHE A 162 6.88 1.43 -25.86
C PHE A 162 5.66 2.18 -25.32
N GLY A 163 4.96 2.90 -26.19
CA GLY A 163 3.73 3.63 -25.87
C GLY A 163 2.50 2.74 -25.92
N VAL A 164 2.12 2.14 -24.80
CA VAL A 164 1.00 1.21 -24.72
C VAL A 164 -0.21 1.82 -24.01
N TRP A 165 -1.43 1.52 -24.46
CA TRP A 165 -2.67 1.87 -23.78
C TRP A 165 -3.13 0.77 -22.81
N GLY A 166 -2.66 -0.45 -22.97
CA GLY A 166 -3.03 -1.67 -22.28
C GLY A 166 -3.04 -2.86 -23.23
N GLY A 167 -3.79 -3.88 -22.89
CA GLY A 167 -3.85 -5.11 -23.67
C GLY A 167 -4.92 -6.07 -23.20
N SER A 168 -4.68 -7.37 -23.40
CA SER A 168 -5.55 -8.42 -22.89
C SER A 168 -4.77 -9.60 -22.36
N ILE A 169 -5.29 -10.25 -21.32
CA ILE A 169 -4.77 -11.49 -20.75
C ILE A 169 -5.88 -12.53 -20.71
N THR A 170 -5.56 -13.73 -21.10
CA THR A 170 -6.44 -14.90 -21.05
C THR A 170 -5.80 -16.00 -20.23
N PHE A 171 -6.52 -16.57 -19.29
CA PHE A 171 -6.06 -17.70 -18.47
C PHE A 171 -6.77 -19.00 -18.86
N ASP A 172 -6.09 -20.14 -18.67
CA ASP A 172 -6.70 -21.45 -18.82
C ASP A 172 -7.64 -21.75 -17.63
N ASN A 173 -8.92 -21.94 -17.88
CA ASN A 173 -9.94 -22.05 -16.83
C ASN A 173 -10.09 -23.45 -16.24
N ASP A 174 -9.43 -24.48 -16.77
CA ASP A 174 -9.44 -25.85 -16.28
C ASP A 174 -8.08 -26.35 -15.76
N ALA A 175 -7.06 -25.47 -15.72
CA ALA A 175 -5.79 -25.77 -15.09
C ALA A 175 -5.94 -25.92 -13.56
N ASN A 176 -5.06 -26.72 -12.97
CA ASN A 176 -5.02 -26.92 -11.52
C ASN A 176 -4.24 -25.79 -10.86
N TRP A 177 -4.90 -24.67 -10.60
CA TRP A 177 -4.30 -23.46 -10.08
C TRP A 177 -4.04 -23.49 -8.59
N TYR A 178 -2.96 -22.85 -8.17
CA TYR A 178 -2.67 -22.40 -6.82
C TYR A 178 -2.88 -20.88 -6.74
N PHE A 179 -3.66 -20.42 -5.76
CA PHE A 179 -4.02 -19.02 -5.56
C PHE A 179 -3.51 -18.46 -4.21
N GLY A 180 -2.54 -19.09 -3.59
CA GLY A 180 -1.95 -18.59 -2.35
C GLY A 180 -0.99 -17.43 -2.59
N MET A 181 -0.91 -16.50 -1.65
CA MET A 181 0.02 -15.37 -1.69
C MET A 181 1.47 -15.81 -1.47
N SER A 182 1.70 -16.83 -0.66
CA SER A 182 3.01 -17.44 -0.40
C SER A 182 3.24 -18.70 -1.24
N ALA A 183 4.46 -18.93 -1.70
CA ALA A 183 4.83 -20.16 -2.41
C ALA A 183 4.77 -21.42 -1.52
N SER A 184 4.84 -21.26 -0.18
CA SER A 184 4.93 -22.37 0.77
C SER A 184 3.70 -23.31 0.80
N GLY A 185 2.54 -22.84 0.36
CA GLY A 185 1.31 -23.64 0.27
C GLY A 185 1.10 -24.37 -1.05
N GLN A 186 1.96 -24.15 -2.05
CA GLN A 186 1.78 -24.70 -3.39
C GLN A 186 2.05 -26.20 -3.43
N GLY A 187 1.06 -26.97 -3.94
CA GLY A 187 1.23 -28.41 -4.15
C GLY A 187 2.04 -28.73 -5.42
N ALA A 188 2.87 -29.77 -5.39
CA ALA A 188 3.75 -30.16 -6.49
C ALA A 188 3.07 -30.42 -7.86
N SER A 189 1.74 -30.49 -7.92
CA SER A 189 0.95 -30.65 -9.15
C SER A 189 0.12 -29.41 -9.51
N GLN A 190 0.29 -28.30 -8.80
CA GLN A 190 -0.44 -27.06 -9.05
C GLN A 190 0.40 -26.10 -9.90
N GLN A 191 -0.29 -25.27 -10.69
CA GLN A 191 0.30 -24.16 -11.42
C GLN A 191 0.16 -22.90 -10.59
N ASP A 192 1.23 -22.15 -10.43
CA ASP A 192 1.21 -20.90 -9.69
C ASP A 192 0.54 -19.79 -10.53
N PHE A 193 -0.60 -19.29 -10.03
CA PHE A 193 -1.37 -18.27 -10.75
C PHE A 193 -0.63 -16.94 -10.81
N LEU A 194 0.05 -16.54 -9.75
CA LEU A 194 0.84 -15.31 -9.70
C LEU A 194 1.96 -15.31 -10.74
N SER A 195 2.71 -16.41 -10.84
CA SER A 195 3.80 -16.54 -11.84
C SER A 195 3.29 -16.40 -13.27
N VAL A 196 2.13 -17.00 -13.57
CA VAL A 196 1.51 -16.87 -14.90
C VAL A 196 1.01 -15.45 -15.14
N ALA A 197 0.41 -14.82 -14.12
CA ALA A 197 -0.08 -13.44 -14.22
C ALA A 197 1.06 -12.46 -14.51
N LEU A 198 2.17 -12.53 -13.79
CA LEU A 198 3.36 -11.72 -14.03
C LEU A 198 3.94 -11.94 -15.44
N HIS A 199 4.08 -13.19 -15.86
CA HIS A 199 4.56 -13.52 -17.20
C HIS A 199 3.71 -12.88 -18.31
N GLU A 200 2.38 -13.04 -18.22
CA GLU A 200 1.48 -12.50 -19.25
C GLU A 200 1.40 -10.96 -19.21
N LEU A 201 1.53 -10.36 -18.03
CA LEU A 201 1.67 -8.91 -17.89
C LEU A 201 2.97 -8.41 -18.53
N GLY A 202 4.08 -9.14 -18.42
CA GLY A 202 5.32 -8.82 -19.11
C GLY A 202 5.12 -8.69 -20.62
N HIS A 203 4.34 -9.57 -21.24
CA HIS A 203 3.97 -9.45 -22.66
C HIS A 203 3.07 -8.24 -22.96
N VAL A 204 2.13 -7.90 -22.06
CA VAL A 204 1.33 -6.67 -22.19
C VAL A 204 2.22 -5.43 -22.13
N LEU A 205 3.25 -5.44 -21.30
CA LEU A 205 4.22 -4.36 -21.15
C LEU A 205 5.31 -4.33 -22.25
N GLY A 206 5.30 -5.27 -23.19
CA GLY A 206 6.14 -5.23 -24.41
C GLY A 206 7.28 -6.21 -24.46
N ILE A 207 7.61 -6.95 -23.40
CA ILE A 207 8.65 -7.99 -23.47
C ILE A 207 8.25 -9.03 -24.52
N GLY A 208 9.08 -9.22 -25.51
CA GLY A 208 8.85 -10.16 -26.60
C GLY A 208 7.77 -9.77 -27.62
N THR A 209 7.14 -8.59 -27.50
CA THR A 209 5.98 -8.17 -28.29
C THR A 209 6.07 -6.76 -28.86
N ALA A 210 6.95 -5.92 -28.34
CA ALA A 210 7.13 -4.55 -28.82
C ALA A 210 8.10 -4.45 -29.99
N ASP A 211 7.91 -3.47 -30.87
CA ASP A 211 8.84 -3.18 -31.96
C ASP A 211 10.25 -2.83 -31.44
N SER A 212 10.34 -2.19 -30.27
CA SER A 212 11.59 -1.89 -29.57
C SER A 212 12.31 -3.16 -29.10
N TRP A 213 11.59 -4.21 -28.72
CA TRP A 213 12.14 -5.53 -28.42
C TRP A 213 12.73 -6.17 -29.70
N ASP A 214 11.96 -6.23 -30.78
CA ASP A 214 12.38 -6.86 -32.05
C ASP A 214 13.64 -6.19 -32.61
N GLY A 215 13.79 -4.89 -32.43
CA GLY A 215 14.97 -4.13 -32.80
C GLY A 215 16.27 -4.57 -32.11
N GLN A 216 16.17 -5.26 -30.98
CA GLN A 216 17.27 -5.70 -30.15
C GLN A 216 17.55 -7.23 -30.25
N VAL A 217 16.80 -7.95 -31.05
CA VAL A 217 17.00 -9.40 -31.26
C VAL A 217 18.00 -9.67 -32.38
N THR A 218 19.10 -10.35 -32.09
CA THR A 218 20.13 -10.71 -33.08
C THR A 218 20.62 -12.14 -32.89
N GLY A 219 20.47 -12.98 -33.95
CA GLY A 219 21.05 -14.30 -33.99
C GLY A 219 20.57 -15.29 -32.92
N GLY A 220 19.35 -15.10 -32.38
CA GLY A 220 18.77 -15.91 -31.32
C GLY A 220 19.18 -15.46 -29.90
N PHE A 221 19.63 -14.23 -29.79
CA PHE A 221 19.97 -13.58 -28.53
C PHE A 221 19.30 -12.21 -28.47
N PHE A 222 18.91 -11.82 -27.24
CA PHE A 222 18.53 -10.44 -26.93
C PHE A 222 19.79 -9.64 -26.58
N THR A 223 19.91 -8.45 -27.12
CA THR A 223 21.13 -7.62 -27.06
C THR A 223 20.87 -6.23 -26.48
N GLY A 224 19.76 -6.05 -25.78
CA GLY A 224 19.42 -4.81 -25.10
C GLY A 224 20.49 -4.41 -24.09
N ILE A 225 20.72 -3.12 -23.95
CA ILE A 225 21.85 -2.61 -23.16
C ILE A 225 21.73 -2.93 -21.66
N HIS A 226 20.51 -2.80 -21.10
CA HIS A 226 20.25 -3.06 -19.69
C HIS A 226 20.28 -4.57 -19.41
N THR A 227 19.56 -5.35 -20.23
CA THR A 227 19.51 -6.82 -20.12
C THR A 227 20.89 -7.46 -20.33
N THR A 228 21.68 -6.95 -21.26
CA THR A 228 23.04 -7.45 -21.52
C THR A 228 23.98 -7.12 -20.35
N ALA A 229 23.83 -5.96 -19.72
CA ALA A 229 24.58 -5.58 -18.54
C ALA A 229 24.21 -6.47 -17.34
N GLU A 230 22.92 -6.71 -17.10
CA GLU A 230 22.41 -7.53 -15.98
C GLU A 230 22.87 -8.99 -16.12
N PHE A 231 22.71 -9.58 -17.30
CA PHE A 231 23.10 -10.98 -17.56
C PHE A 231 24.62 -11.19 -17.70
N GLY A 232 25.40 -10.11 -17.86
CA GLY A 232 26.84 -10.19 -18.14
C GLY A 232 27.17 -10.63 -19.57
N GLY A 233 26.24 -10.50 -20.52
CA GLY A 233 26.40 -10.86 -21.93
C GLY A 233 25.07 -10.93 -22.66
N ASN A 234 25.09 -11.33 -23.92
CA ASN A 234 23.87 -11.48 -24.73
C ASN A 234 22.98 -12.59 -24.16
N VAL A 235 21.72 -12.28 -23.86
CA VAL A 235 20.78 -13.23 -23.25
C VAL A 235 20.22 -14.19 -24.30
N PRO A 236 20.32 -15.52 -24.14
CA PRO A 236 19.81 -16.46 -25.09
C PRO A 236 18.27 -16.49 -25.12
N LEU A 237 17.69 -16.56 -26.33
CA LEU A 237 16.25 -16.61 -26.51
C LEU A 237 15.74 -18.00 -26.89
N SER A 238 14.50 -18.29 -26.50
CA SER A 238 13.66 -19.38 -27.01
C SER A 238 12.61 -18.78 -27.96
N GLY A 239 12.86 -18.84 -29.24
CA GLY A 239 12.08 -18.11 -30.25
C GLY A 239 12.46 -16.63 -30.30
N SER A 240 11.49 -15.74 -30.51
CA SER A 240 11.69 -14.28 -30.55
C SER A 240 11.09 -13.53 -29.35
N SER A 241 10.38 -14.22 -28.48
CA SER A 241 9.56 -13.55 -27.45
C SER A 241 9.82 -13.98 -25.99
N HIS A 242 10.74 -14.91 -25.76
CA HIS A 242 11.04 -15.43 -24.44
C HIS A 242 12.53 -15.62 -24.24
N PHE A 243 13.01 -15.51 -23.02
CA PHE A 243 14.32 -16.00 -22.64
C PHE A 243 14.38 -17.52 -22.80
N ARG A 244 15.59 -18.09 -22.96
CA ARG A 244 15.74 -19.55 -23.09
C ARG A 244 15.42 -20.22 -21.76
N GLU A 245 14.75 -21.39 -21.83
CA GLU A 245 14.45 -22.22 -20.66
C GLU A 245 15.71 -22.45 -19.81
N GLY A 246 15.56 -22.25 -18.47
CA GLY A 246 16.67 -22.32 -17.53
C GLY A 246 17.59 -21.10 -17.54
N THR A 247 17.17 -19.95 -18.10
CA THR A 247 17.85 -18.68 -17.88
C THR A 247 17.62 -18.26 -16.44
N GLU A 248 18.70 -18.09 -15.70
CA GLU A 248 18.66 -17.72 -14.28
C GLU A 248 19.29 -16.34 -14.08
N ASP A 249 18.75 -15.61 -13.12
CA ASP A 249 19.30 -14.37 -12.59
C ASP A 249 19.31 -14.48 -11.07
N GLY A 250 20.49 -14.31 -10.45
CA GLY A 250 20.66 -14.50 -9.02
C GLY A 250 20.29 -15.90 -8.50
N GLY A 251 20.31 -16.93 -9.34
CA GLY A 251 19.92 -18.31 -8.98
C GLY A 251 18.41 -18.59 -9.09
N GLN A 252 17.60 -17.59 -9.48
CA GLN A 252 16.18 -17.73 -9.76
C GLN A 252 15.94 -17.79 -11.26
N GLU A 253 15.08 -18.70 -11.74
CA GLU A 253 14.61 -18.66 -13.12
C GLU A 253 13.78 -17.40 -13.39
N VAL A 254 14.08 -16.70 -14.48
CA VAL A 254 13.39 -15.47 -14.88
C VAL A 254 11.91 -15.70 -15.17
N ALA A 255 11.05 -14.74 -14.90
CA ALA A 255 9.61 -14.85 -15.13
C ALA A 255 9.28 -15.00 -16.64
N MET A 256 10.04 -14.38 -17.52
CA MET A 256 9.85 -14.45 -18.97
C MET A 256 10.46 -15.70 -19.65
N ASP A 257 10.84 -16.71 -18.89
CA ASP A 257 11.14 -18.06 -19.39
C ASP A 257 9.83 -18.75 -19.85
N PRO A 258 9.80 -19.44 -21.00
CA PRO A 258 8.57 -20.01 -21.57
C PRO A 258 7.99 -21.19 -20.78
N THR A 259 8.74 -21.75 -19.82
CA THR A 259 8.35 -22.96 -19.10
C THR A 259 8.06 -22.66 -17.63
N LEU A 260 6.78 -22.69 -17.26
CA LEU A 260 6.33 -22.60 -15.89
C LEU A 260 6.13 -24.02 -15.31
N LEU A 261 7.05 -24.47 -14.47
CA LEU A 261 7.01 -25.80 -13.88
C LEU A 261 5.95 -25.87 -12.76
N GLN A 262 5.23 -26.99 -12.69
CA GLN A 262 4.30 -27.28 -11.59
C GLN A 262 5.00 -27.27 -10.24
N GLY A 263 4.38 -26.69 -9.24
CA GLY A 263 4.92 -26.63 -7.87
C GLY A 263 6.04 -25.59 -7.68
N THR A 264 6.24 -24.69 -8.63
CA THR A 264 7.23 -23.61 -8.54
C THR A 264 6.58 -22.24 -8.73
N ARG A 265 7.11 -21.24 -8.05
CA ARG A 265 6.76 -19.82 -8.22
C ARG A 265 7.91 -19.10 -8.94
N LYS A 266 7.59 -18.31 -9.97
CA LYS A 266 8.53 -17.43 -10.65
C LYS A 266 8.05 -15.99 -10.50
N LEU A 267 8.90 -15.12 -9.97
CA LEU A 267 8.66 -13.68 -9.85
C LEU A 267 9.54 -12.94 -10.86
N PHE A 268 9.26 -11.66 -11.06
CA PHE A 268 10.12 -10.82 -11.89
C PHE A 268 11.49 -10.66 -11.21
N THR A 269 12.53 -10.95 -11.96
CA THR A 269 13.92 -10.79 -11.56
C THR A 269 14.48 -9.47 -12.07
N PRO A 270 15.63 -8.97 -11.57
CA PRO A 270 16.33 -7.84 -12.18
C PRO A 270 16.50 -7.94 -13.69
N LEU A 271 16.72 -9.15 -14.22
CA LEU A 271 16.82 -9.37 -15.68
C LEU A 271 15.50 -9.12 -16.42
N ASP A 272 14.35 -9.49 -15.83
CA ASP A 272 13.04 -9.19 -16.40
C ASP A 272 12.76 -7.68 -16.39
N TYR A 273 13.10 -6.98 -15.32
CA TYR A 273 13.00 -5.50 -15.25
C TYR A 273 13.98 -4.81 -16.21
N ALA A 274 15.21 -5.31 -16.35
CA ALA A 274 16.15 -4.81 -17.34
C ALA A 274 15.58 -4.94 -18.78
N ALA A 275 14.84 -6.00 -19.06
CA ALA A 275 14.15 -6.16 -20.33
C ALA A 275 13.02 -5.13 -20.54
N LEU A 276 12.29 -4.73 -19.46
CA LEU A 276 11.34 -3.62 -19.55
C LEU A 276 12.04 -2.30 -19.86
N ALA A 277 13.16 -2.00 -19.20
CA ALA A 277 13.95 -0.81 -19.51
C ALA A 277 14.46 -0.77 -20.96
N ASP A 278 14.87 -1.91 -21.48
CA ASP A 278 15.35 -2.01 -22.88
C ASP A 278 14.23 -1.82 -23.92
N VAL A 279 12.97 -2.10 -23.57
CA VAL A 279 11.82 -1.79 -24.45
C VAL A 279 11.27 -0.38 -24.25
N GLY A 280 11.83 0.41 -23.32
CA GLY A 280 11.59 1.83 -23.19
C GLY A 280 10.82 2.27 -21.94
N TRP A 281 10.58 1.39 -20.95
CA TRP A 281 10.01 1.81 -19.67
C TRP A 281 11.05 2.49 -18.77
N GLU A 282 10.69 3.61 -18.16
CA GLU A 282 11.45 4.18 -17.05
C GLU A 282 11.11 3.39 -15.77
N LEU A 283 12.13 2.98 -15.01
CA LEU A 283 11.94 2.18 -13.79
C LEU A 283 12.25 3.02 -12.55
N ASN A 284 11.42 2.92 -11.53
CA ASN A 284 11.66 3.49 -10.22
C ASN A 284 13.00 2.98 -9.66
N GLY A 285 13.88 3.90 -9.25
CA GLY A 285 15.20 3.57 -8.71
C GLY A 285 16.33 3.48 -9.76
N SER A 286 16.04 3.57 -11.06
CA SER A 286 17.08 3.78 -12.08
C SER A 286 17.40 5.26 -12.19
N GLY A 287 18.35 5.76 -11.38
CA GLY A 287 18.81 7.14 -11.42
C GLY A 287 19.30 7.55 -12.81
N GLY A 288 18.52 8.39 -13.47
CA GLY A 288 18.75 9.29 -14.56
C GLY A 288 19.93 9.06 -15.50
N GLY A 289 19.67 8.47 -16.64
CA GLY A 289 20.49 8.65 -17.83
C GLY A 289 19.91 9.72 -18.74
N GLY A 290 20.20 11.02 -18.50
CA GLY A 290 19.82 12.10 -19.39
C GLY A 290 20.43 11.93 -20.77
N GLY A 291 19.61 12.08 -21.81
CA GLY A 291 20.06 12.16 -23.20
C GLY A 291 21.11 13.23 -23.43
N GLY A 292 22.33 12.81 -23.67
CA GLY A 292 23.48 13.64 -24.02
C GLY A 292 23.97 13.30 -25.42
N THR A 293 23.83 14.25 -26.32
CA THR A 293 24.37 14.22 -27.67
C THR A 293 25.90 14.04 -27.70
N GLY A 294 26.38 13.05 -28.38
CA GLY A 294 27.62 12.98 -29.15
C GLY A 294 28.92 13.47 -28.55
N GLY A 295 29.82 12.57 -28.21
CA GLY A 295 31.25 12.85 -27.99
C GLY A 295 31.98 11.55 -27.68
N GLY A 296 32.82 11.09 -28.64
CA GLY A 296 33.59 9.86 -28.55
C GLY A 296 34.42 9.74 -27.25
N GLY A 297 33.98 8.88 -26.37
CA GLY A 297 34.74 8.36 -25.26
C GLY A 297 34.83 6.85 -25.39
N SER A 298 35.94 6.29 -25.01
CA SER A 298 36.22 4.84 -25.01
C SER A 298 35.08 4.12 -24.27
N PRO A 299 34.71 2.89 -24.65
CA PRO A 299 33.67 2.14 -23.97
C PRO A 299 34.03 2.03 -22.51
N ILE A 300 33.09 2.45 -21.65
CA ILE A 300 33.15 2.20 -20.21
C ILE A 300 33.11 0.68 -20.08
N PRO A 301 34.07 0.05 -19.39
CA PRO A 301 34.01 -1.39 -19.16
C PRO A 301 32.71 -1.73 -18.44
N PRO A 302 32.10 -2.90 -18.71
CA PRO A 302 30.89 -3.31 -18.00
C PRO A 302 31.14 -3.28 -16.48
N PRO A 303 30.13 -2.93 -15.70
CA PRO A 303 30.27 -2.90 -14.24
C PRO A 303 30.69 -4.27 -13.74
N GLU A 304 31.83 -4.33 -13.03
CA GLU A 304 32.30 -5.58 -12.45
C GLU A 304 31.51 -5.92 -11.19
N THR A 305 30.74 -6.99 -11.26
CA THR A 305 30.10 -7.62 -10.10
C THR A 305 31.10 -8.56 -9.43
N TYR A 306 31.20 -8.50 -8.10
CA TYR A 306 31.98 -9.45 -7.35
C TYR A 306 31.07 -10.38 -6.55
N THR A 307 31.12 -11.69 -6.84
CA THR A 307 30.25 -12.68 -6.20
C THR A 307 31.03 -13.60 -5.29
N ILE A 308 30.58 -13.75 -4.04
CA ILE A 308 31.10 -14.67 -3.04
C ILE A 308 30.10 -15.82 -2.92
N ASN A 309 30.49 -17.02 -3.39
CA ASN A 309 29.70 -18.22 -3.23
C ASN A 309 30.40 -19.15 -2.23
N VAL A 310 29.68 -19.64 -1.21
CA VAL A 310 30.21 -20.59 -0.24
C VAL A 310 29.72 -22.03 -0.49
N ASN A 311 30.32 -23.00 0.15
CA ASN A 311 29.88 -24.39 0.05
C ASN A 311 28.50 -24.56 0.72
N PRO A 312 27.42 -24.90 0.01
CA PRO A 312 26.08 -24.93 0.57
C PRO A 312 25.84 -25.98 1.67
N ASN A 313 26.80 -26.88 1.90
CA ASN A 313 26.65 -27.98 2.85
C ASN A 313 27.40 -27.75 4.18
N ARG A 314 27.94 -26.56 4.40
CA ARG A 314 28.70 -26.20 5.61
C ARG A 314 28.21 -24.85 6.14
N THR A 315 28.31 -24.67 7.45
CA THR A 315 28.23 -23.37 8.12
C THR A 315 29.47 -22.55 7.80
N HIS A 316 29.25 -21.28 7.46
CA HIS A 316 30.31 -20.33 7.15
C HIS A 316 30.27 -19.09 8.02
N THR A 317 31.46 -18.50 8.22
CA THR A 317 31.60 -17.14 8.77
C THR A 317 32.24 -16.26 7.71
N ILE A 318 31.49 -15.25 7.26
CA ILE A 318 31.89 -14.32 6.22
C ILE A 318 31.97 -12.92 6.83
N VAL A 319 33.10 -12.25 6.68
CA VAL A 319 33.27 -10.85 7.09
C VAL A 319 33.78 -10.06 5.91
N ILE A 320 33.07 -8.99 5.57
CA ILE A 320 33.48 -7.99 4.60
C ILE A 320 33.83 -6.72 5.37
N GLN A 321 35.00 -6.19 5.13
CA GLN A 321 35.50 -4.98 5.79
C GLN A 321 36.50 -4.24 4.90
N ASP A 322 36.79 -3.01 5.25
CA ASP A 322 37.93 -2.27 4.71
C ASP A 322 39.24 -3.03 4.93
N ASP A 323 40.14 -3.01 3.96
CA ASP A 323 41.42 -3.68 4.06
C ASP A 323 42.45 -2.94 4.97
N GLY A 324 42.10 -1.71 5.41
CA GLY A 324 42.88 -0.85 6.30
C GLY A 324 43.93 0.00 5.57
N VAL A 325 43.82 0.08 4.24
CA VAL A 325 44.69 0.93 3.39
C VAL A 325 43.84 2.01 2.72
N LEU A 326 43.99 3.24 3.13
CA LEU A 326 43.16 4.37 2.68
C LEU A 326 43.13 4.51 1.15
N SER A 327 41.91 4.65 0.61
CA SER A 327 41.62 5.01 -0.78
C SER A 327 42.34 4.15 -1.83
N ASN A 328 42.42 2.83 -1.57
CA ASN A 328 43.08 1.93 -2.51
C ASN A 328 42.05 1.12 -3.37
N GLY A 329 40.74 1.33 -3.15
CA GLY A 329 39.65 0.66 -3.86
C GLY A 329 39.62 -0.85 -3.61
N ARG A 330 40.00 -1.30 -2.40
CA ARG A 330 40.02 -2.73 -2.04
C ARG A 330 39.33 -2.97 -0.70
N SER A 331 38.61 -4.06 -0.65
CA SER A 331 38.04 -4.60 0.59
C SER A 331 38.65 -5.94 0.97
N ARG A 332 38.49 -6.30 2.21
CA ARG A 332 38.96 -7.56 2.80
C ARG A 332 37.77 -8.51 2.99
N LEU A 333 37.95 -9.73 2.50
CA LEU A 333 37.10 -10.87 2.78
C LEU A 333 37.79 -11.79 3.80
N ILE A 334 37.11 -12.11 4.90
CA ILE A 334 37.49 -13.16 5.82
C ILE A 334 36.44 -14.27 5.72
N LEU A 335 36.80 -15.39 5.14
CA LEU A 335 35.93 -16.55 5.00
C LEU A 335 36.47 -17.68 5.86
N ASP A 336 35.73 -18.11 6.88
CA ASP A 336 36.12 -19.16 7.84
C ASP A 336 37.52 -18.91 8.46
N GLY A 337 37.81 -17.63 8.75
CA GLY A 337 39.09 -17.20 9.32
C GLY A 337 40.24 -17.09 8.31
N GLN A 338 40.02 -17.40 7.03
CA GLN A 338 41.01 -17.19 5.98
C GLN A 338 40.80 -15.81 5.36
N THR A 339 41.85 -15.01 5.29
CA THR A 339 41.80 -13.62 4.81
C THR A 339 42.27 -13.52 3.36
N SER A 340 41.50 -12.84 2.54
CA SER A 340 41.85 -12.39 1.19
C SER A 340 41.46 -10.96 0.99
N THR A 341 41.95 -10.31 -0.07
CA THR A 341 41.53 -8.95 -0.47
C THR A 341 41.01 -8.99 -1.90
N PHE A 342 40.01 -8.18 -2.20
CA PHE A 342 39.45 -8.04 -3.54
C PHE A 342 39.35 -6.57 -3.91
N LEU A 343 39.30 -6.28 -5.20
CA LEU A 343 38.99 -4.92 -5.70
C LEU A 343 37.52 -4.64 -5.45
N ASN A 344 37.21 -3.43 -5.00
CA ASN A 344 35.83 -3.00 -4.79
C ASN A 344 35.08 -3.09 -6.12
N PRO A 345 33.95 -3.80 -6.20
CA PRO A 345 33.16 -3.81 -7.43
C PRO A 345 32.63 -2.42 -7.74
N THR A 346 32.38 -2.15 -9.01
CA THR A 346 31.85 -0.85 -9.46
C THR A 346 30.33 -0.83 -9.53
N SER A 347 29.69 -2.00 -9.44
CA SER A 347 28.26 -2.15 -9.54
C SER A 347 27.67 -2.89 -8.35
N GLU A 348 28.08 -4.13 -8.08
CA GLU A 348 27.42 -4.95 -7.08
C GLU A 348 28.38 -5.95 -6.40
N LEU A 349 28.22 -6.10 -5.09
CA LEU A 349 28.83 -7.19 -4.30
C LEU A 349 27.71 -8.16 -3.92
N ILE A 350 27.78 -9.39 -4.42
CA ILE A 350 26.83 -10.46 -4.11
C ILE A 350 27.46 -11.44 -3.14
N ILE A 351 26.77 -11.77 -2.05
CA ILE A 351 27.19 -12.76 -1.07
C ILE A 351 26.11 -13.84 -1.01
N ASN A 352 26.43 -15.03 -1.46
CA ASN A 352 25.55 -16.18 -1.37
C ASN A 352 26.03 -17.11 -0.24
N GLY A 353 25.20 -17.24 0.79
CA GLY A 353 25.31 -18.24 1.83
C GLY A 353 24.97 -19.63 1.32
N GLY A 354 24.56 -20.49 2.20
CA GLY A 354 24.35 -21.87 1.83
C GLY A 354 23.00 -22.44 2.24
N SER A 355 23.04 -23.69 2.72
CA SER A 355 21.87 -24.34 3.30
C SER A 355 22.11 -24.73 4.78
N LYS A 356 22.98 -24.00 5.46
CA LYS A 356 23.35 -24.17 6.89
C LYS A 356 23.46 -22.79 7.52
N ASN A 357 23.41 -22.77 8.83
CA ASN A 357 23.43 -21.55 9.62
C ASN A 357 24.73 -20.76 9.40
N ASP A 358 24.66 -19.73 8.62
CA ASP A 358 25.79 -18.88 8.24
C ASP A 358 25.85 -17.59 9.08
N VAL A 359 27.03 -17.03 9.20
CA VAL A 359 27.24 -15.73 9.87
C VAL A 359 27.93 -14.80 8.89
N ILE A 360 27.21 -13.79 8.45
CA ILE A 360 27.67 -12.78 7.49
C ILE A 360 27.76 -11.43 8.19
N THR A 361 28.91 -10.80 8.15
CA THR A 361 29.13 -9.47 8.75
C THR A 361 29.69 -8.51 7.73
N ILE A 362 29.02 -7.38 7.57
CA ILE A 362 29.49 -6.27 6.75
C ILE A 362 29.88 -5.15 7.70
N GLN A 363 31.14 -4.82 7.71
CA GLN A 363 31.70 -3.73 8.51
C GLN A 363 31.77 -2.44 7.67
N THR A 364 32.19 -1.35 8.30
CA THR A 364 32.40 -0.09 7.61
C THR A 364 33.36 -0.28 6.44
N LEU A 365 32.95 0.16 5.26
CA LEU A 365 33.73 0.16 4.04
C LEU A 365 34.26 1.55 3.75
N GLU A 366 35.28 1.65 2.88
CA GLU A 366 35.80 2.96 2.44
C GLU A 366 34.72 3.79 1.73
N SER A 367 34.85 5.10 1.77
CA SER A 367 33.95 6.06 1.07
C SER A 367 33.91 5.88 -0.46
N GLU A 368 34.94 5.24 -1.01
CA GLU A 368 35.03 4.89 -2.43
C GLU A 368 34.28 3.60 -2.80
N PHE A 369 33.81 2.81 -1.81
CA PHE A 369 32.94 1.69 -2.09
C PHE A 369 31.54 2.21 -2.43
N THR A 370 31.15 2.12 -3.68
CA THR A 370 29.87 2.67 -4.21
C THR A 370 28.95 1.61 -4.80
N ALA A 371 29.38 0.34 -4.77
CA ALA A 371 28.57 -0.76 -5.27
C ALA A 371 27.43 -1.08 -4.30
N THR A 372 26.31 -1.58 -4.83
CA THR A 372 25.26 -2.17 -4.00
C THR A 372 25.72 -3.47 -3.37
N ILE A 373 25.20 -3.80 -2.20
CA ILE A 373 25.52 -5.05 -1.51
C ILE A 373 24.26 -5.89 -1.42
N THR A 374 24.32 -7.08 -2.01
CA THR A 374 23.23 -8.06 -1.99
C THR A 374 23.69 -9.30 -1.22
N VAL A 375 22.93 -9.69 -0.21
CA VAL A 375 23.18 -10.89 0.61
C VAL A 375 22.01 -11.86 0.46
N ASN A 376 22.28 -13.04 -0.06
CA ASN A 376 21.35 -14.16 -0.07
C ASN A 376 21.83 -15.15 1.00
N ALA A 377 21.26 -15.13 2.20
CA ALA A 377 21.72 -15.99 3.30
C ALA A 377 21.40 -17.47 3.03
N GLY A 378 20.17 -17.77 2.58
CA GLY A 378 19.84 -19.07 2.01
C GLY A 378 18.90 -19.91 2.86
N ALA A 379 19.37 -21.05 3.35
CA ALA A 379 18.58 -21.90 4.22
C ALA A 379 19.36 -22.21 5.49
N GLY A 380 18.71 -22.16 6.61
CA GLY A 380 19.34 -22.33 7.90
C GLY A 380 18.89 -21.24 8.86
N ALA A 381 19.41 -21.20 10.06
CA ALA A 381 19.22 -20.07 10.94
C ALA A 381 20.43 -19.14 10.78
N ASP A 382 20.30 -18.18 9.90
CA ASP A 382 21.40 -17.34 9.46
C ASP A 382 21.48 -16.03 10.27
N ARG A 383 22.63 -15.43 10.28
CA ARG A 383 22.84 -14.13 10.90
C ARG A 383 23.57 -13.21 9.95
N VAL A 384 22.88 -12.19 9.47
CA VAL A 384 23.48 -11.09 8.70
C VAL A 384 23.55 -9.86 9.60
N ASN A 385 24.72 -9.26 9.72
CA ASN A 385 24.91 -8.03 10.49
C ASN A 385 25.70 -7.00 9.68
N ALA A 386 25.00 -5.95 9.29
CA ALA A 386 25.55 -4.79 8.60
C ALA A 386 25.45 -3.50 9.41
N SER A 387 25.23 -3.56 10.72
CA SER A 387 25.00 -2.40 11.59
C SER A 387 26.13 -1.35 11.57
N ALA A 388 27.30 -1.68 11.02
CA ALA A 388 28.39 -0.75 10.82
C ALA A 388 28.46 -0.16 9.40
N SER A 389 27.55 -0.56 8.50
CA SER A 389 27.45 -0.05 7.12
C SER A 389 26.72 1.27 7.09
N THR A 390 27.17 2.16 6.23
CA THR A 390 26.43 3.39 5.84
C THR A 390 25.88 3.29 4.42
N LEU A 391 26.03 2.12 3.81
CA LEU A 391 25.57 1.85 2.44
C LEU A 391 24.26 1.09 2.51
N ALA A 392 23.38 1.37 1.56
CA ALA A 392 22.19 0.57 1.33
C ALA A 392 22.54 -0.89 1.03
N ILE A 393 21.89 -1.82 1.70
CA ILE A 393 22.08 -3.26 1.49
C ILE A 393 20.74 -3.93 1.18
N SER A 394 20.80 -5.02 0.43
CA SER A 394 19.66 -5.91 0.22
C SER A 394 19.96 -7.28 0.81
N VAL A 395 19.14 -7.76 1.73
CA VAL A 395 19.33 -9.04 2.41
C VAL A 395 18.10 -9.91 2.23
N LEU A 396 18.28 -11.13 1.75
CA LEU A 396 17.30 -12.19 1.74
C LEU A 396 17.76 -13.26 2.75
N GLY A 397 17.01 -13.46 3.84
CA GLY A 397 17.22 -14.50 4.83
C GLY A 397 16.97 -15.89 4.24
N GLY A 398 15.72 -16.13 3.82
CA GLY A 398 15.34 -17.32 3.08
C GLY A 398 14.50 -18.30 3.87
N THR A 399 15.04 -19.43 4.31
CA THR A 399 14.29 -20.39 5.13
C THR A 399 15.02 -20.67 6.42
N GLY A 400 14.30 -20.66 7.53
CA GLY A 400 14.84 -20.87 8.87
C GLY A 400 14.81 -19.56 9.67
N ARG A 401 15.15 -19.64 10.93
CA ARG A 401 15.09 -18.49 11.82
C ARG A 401 16.27 -17.56 11.63
N ASP A 402 16.08 -16.51 10.91
CA ASP A 402 17.14 -15.60 10.54
C ASP A 402 17.23 -14.38 11.47
N THR A 403 18.39 -13.78 11.53
CA THR A 403 18.61 -12.48 12.19
C THR A 403 19.29 -11.56 11.21
N LEU A 404 18.54 -10.56 10.72
CA LEU A 404 18.98 -9.62 9.71
C LEU A 404 19.11 -8.24 10.33
N ILE A 405 20.28 -7.62 10.23
CA ILE A 405 20.54 -6.29 10.79
C ILE A 405 21.14 -5.44 9.68
N GLY A 406 20.41 -4.41 9.29
CA GLY A 406 20.82 -3.36 8.37
C GLY A 406 21.80 -2.35 8.97
N GLY A 407 21.96 -1.21 8.37
CA GLY A 407 22.93 -0.18 8.76
C GLY A 407 22.30 1.21 8.90
N GLU A 408 23.02 2.21 8.38
CA GLU A 408 22.56 3.61 8.35
C GLU A 408 22.08 4.00 6.93
N GLY A 409 21.96 3.06 6.02
CA GLY A 409 21.56 3.30 4.64
C GLY A 409 20.16 2.74 4.39
N ASN A 410 19.48 3.18 3.33
CA ASN A 410 18.15 2.68 2.98
C ASN A 410 18.23 1.20 2.57
N ASP A 411 17.90 0.31 3.48
CA ASP A 411 18.10 -1.12 3.37
C ASP A 411 16.83 -1.85 2.90
N THR A 412 17.02 -3.04 2.35
CA THR A 412 15.91 -3.96 2.04
C THR A 412 16.18 -5.29 2.72
N LEU A 413 15.38 -5.64 3.73
CA LEU A 413 15.53 -6.85 4.50
C LEU A 413 14.30 -7.74 4.35
N LEU A 414 14.48 -8.94 3.82
CA LEU A 414 13.43 -9.94 3.64
C LEU A 414 13.76 -11.16 4.49
N GLY A 415 12.92 -11.49 5.48
CA GLY A 415 13.10 -12.65 6.37
C GLY A 415 12.89 -13.95 5.63
N GLY A 416 11.68 -14.17 5.16
CA GLY A 416 11.33 -15.33 4.35
C GLY A 416 10.42 -16.31 5.08
N ASN A 417 10.81 -17.55 5.24
CA ASN A 417 9.99 -18.52 5.97
C ASN A 417 10.56 -18.76 7.38
N ASP A 418 9.66 -19.08 8.31
CA ASP A 418 9.94 -19.27 9.75
C ASP A 418 10.09 -17.91 10.48
N ASN A 419 10.29 -17.96 11.79
CA ASN A 419 10.24 -16.79 12.66
C ASN A 419 11.55 -15.99 12.65
N ASP A 420 11.56 -14.85 12.06
CA ASP A 420 12.73 -14.03 11.80
C ASP A 420 12.86 -12.82 12.75
N SER A 421 14.03 -12.21 12.77
CA SER A 421 14.28 -10.97 13.48
C SER A 421 15.02 -9.99 12.58
N LEU A 422 14.34 -8.93 12.19
CA LEU A 422 14.82 -7.88 11.31
C LEU A 422 15.04 -6.59 12.08
N THR A 423 16.12 -5.89 11.79
CA THR A 423 16.42 -4.56 12.35
C THR A 423 17.01 -3.69 11.24
N GLY A 424 16.33 -2.60 10.88
CA GLY A 424 16.78 -1.64 9.86
C GLY A 424 17.93 -0.78 10.38
N ASN A 425 17.76 -0.11 11.47
CA ASN A 425 18.50 0.91 12.21
C ASN A 425 18.26 2.32 11.67
N GLY A 426 18.80 2.73 10.56
CA GLY A 426 18.60 4.09 10.06
C GLY A 426 18.67 4.19 8.55
N GLY A 427 17.94 5.12 8.00
CA GLY A 427 17.62 5.23 6.58
C GLY A 427 16.16 4.88 6.34
N ASP A 428 15.62 5.17 5.17
CA ASP A 428 14.27 4.78 4.82
C ASP A 428 14.30 3.32 4.33
N ASP A 429 13.93 2.38 5.21
CA ASP A 429 14.13 0.95 5.03
C ASP A 429 12.86 0.23 4.50
N VAL A 430 13.07 -0.90 3.85
CA VAL A 430 11.99 -1.81 3.44
C VAL A 430 12.21 -3.16 4.12
N LEU A 431 11.33 -3.52 5.06
CA LEU A 431 11.43 -4.73 5.85
C LEU A 431 10.21 -5.62 5.65
N SER A 432 10.42 -6.91 5.37
CA SER A 432 9.34 -7.90 5.26
C SER A 432 9.71 -9.15 6.06
N GLY A 433 8.80 -9.58 6.97
CA GLY A 433 8.92 -10.86 7.67
C GLY A 433 8.59 -12.04 6.77
N ASP A 434 7.62 -11.86 5.88
CA ASP A 434 7.00 -12.84 4.99
C ASP A 434 6.19 -13.91 5.76
N ALA A 435 6.71 -15.05 6.13
CA ALA A 435 5.92 -16.13 6.77
C ALA A 435 6.55 -16.64 8.05
N GLY A 436 5.93 -16.40 9.15
CA GLY A 436 6.44 -16.77 10.47
C GLY A 436 5.84 -15.88 11.54
N ASN A 437 6.28 -16.00 12.77
CA ASN A 437 5.99 -14.99 13.78
C ASN A 437 7.25 -14.14 13.94
N ASP A 438 7.25 -13.01 13.29
CA ASP A 438 8.45 -12.22 13.07
C ASP A 438 8.58 -11.07 14.08
N THR A 439 9.79 -10.60 14.25
CA THR A 439 10.07 -9.42 15.05
C THR A 439 10.83 -8.43 14.19
N ILE A 440 10.21 -7.29 13.89
CA ILE A 440 10.77 -6.26 13.03
C ILE A 440 10.88 -4.96 13.81
N VAL A 441 12.04 -4.35 13.74
CA VAL A 441 12.32 -3.01 14.25
C VAL A 441 12.97 -2.22 13.13
N ALA A 442 12.29 -1.23 12.60
CA ALA A 442 12.80 -0.44 11.49
C ALA A 442 13.87 0.56 11.94
N GLY A 443 13.53 1.56 12.68
CA GLY A 443 14.56 2.41 13.30
C GLY A 443 14.33 3.90 13.13
N ASN A 444 15.26 4.60 12.47
CA ASN A 444 15.07 5.99 12.14
C ASN A 444 14.95 6.13 10.62
N GLY A 445 13.98 6.85 10.17
CA GLY A 445 13.71 7.09 8.75
C GLY A 445 12.26 6.78 8.44
N ASP A 446 11.79 7.11 7.25
CA ASP A 446 10.43 6.82 6.82
C ASP A 446 10.40 5.39 6.26
N ASP A 447 9.99 4.42 7.10
CA ASP A 447 10.16 3.00 6.86
C ASP A 447 8.90 2.32 6.29
N LEU A 448 9.11 1.27 5.51
CA LEU A 448 8.03 0.39 5.03
C LEU A 448 8.18 -1.00 5.64
N ILE A 449 7.24 -1.39 6.48
CA ILE A 449 7.25 -2.66 7.20
C ILE A 449 6.05 -3.51 6.78
N ASN A 450 6.30 -4.78 6.47
CA ASN A 450 5.28 -5.80 6.25
C ASN A 450 5.57 -7.03 7.12
N GLY A 451 4.67 -7.36 8.05
CA GLY A 451 4.77 -8.57 8.87
C GLY A 451 4.62 -9.83 8.02
N GLY A 452 3.47 -10.00 7.40
CA GLY A 452 3.17 -11.12 6.50
C GLY A 452 2.18 -12.14 7.06
N ASP A 453 2.50 -13.44 6.95
CA ASP A 453 1.68 -14.50 7.53
C ASP A 453 2.21 -14.84 8.93
N GLY A 454 1.52 -14.56 10.01
CA GLY A 454 1.96 -14.95 11.35
C GLY A 454 1.48 -14.00 12.45
N ASN A 455 1.97 -14.17 13.67
CA ASN A 455 1.69 -13.20 14.73
C ASN A 455 2.96 -12.38 14.96
N ASP A 456 2.99 -11.20 14.40
CA ASP A 456 4.18 -10.41 14.26
C ASP A 456 4.31 -9.31 15.32
N ASN A 457 5.53 -8.88 15.59
CA ASN A 457 5.81 -7.75 16.46
C ASN A 457 6.61 -6.71 15.67
N LEU A 458 5.94 -5.62 15.30
CA LEU A 458 6.41 -4.62 14.36
C LEU A 458 6.58 -3.27 15.07
N GLN A 459 7.71 -2.62 14.86
CA GLN A 459 8.03 -1.32 15.45
C GLN A 459 8.68 -0.42 14.39
N GLY A 460 8.07 0.74 14.10
CA GLY A 460 8.62 1.78 13.25
C GLY A 460 9.76 2.52 13.95
N GLN A 461 9.51 3.14 15.04
CA GLN A 461 10.28 4.00 15.94
C GLN A 461 10.23 5.46 15.54
N ALA A 462 11.05 6.00 14.65
CA ALA A 462 11.11 7.43 14.39
C ALA A 462 11.16 7.73 12.88
N GLY A 463 10.20 8.48 12.41
CA GLY A 463 9.93 8.82 11.01
C GLY A 463 8.48 8.53 10.65
N GLU A 464 8.04 8.97 9.49
CA GLU A 464 6.67 8.72 9.00
C GLU A 464 6.59 7.28 8.43
N ASP A 465 6.26 6.31 9.29
CA ASP A 465 6.32 4.89 8.97
C ASP A 465 5.02 4.36 8.33
N THR A 466 5.16 3.37 7.45
CA THR A 466 4.03 2.61 6.91
C THR A 466 4.18 1.15 7.31
N ILE A 467 3.25 0.65 8.13
CA ILE A 467 3.34 -0.68 8.73
C ILE A 467 2.08 -1.49 8.42
N ASN A 468 2.26 -2.66 7.86
CA ASN A 468 1.21 -3.65 7.61
C ASN A 468 1.50 -4.92 8.43
N GLY A 469 0.54 -5.35 9.28
CA GLY A 469 0.63 -6.60 10.04
C GLY A 469 0.50 -7.81 9.15
N GLY A 470 -0.62 -7.91 8.43
CA GLY A 470 -0.88 -8.99 7.49
C GLY A 470 -1.90 -10.01 7.97
N ILE A 471 -1.55 -11.28 7.99
CA ILE A 471 -2.44 -12.33 8.48
C ILE A 471 -1.95 -12.81 9.84
N GLY A 472 -2.72 -12.61 10.89
CA GLY A 472 -2.36 -13.10 12.21
C GLY A 472 -2.81 -12.17 13.32
N ASN A 473 -2.33 -12.37 14.54
CA ASN A 473 -2.62 -11.44 15.60
C ASN A 473 -1.36 -10.64 15.90
N ASP A 474 -1.33 -9.45 15.36
CA ASP A 474 -0.12 -8.65 15.28
C ASP A 474 -0.03 -7.60 16.40
N SER A 475 1.18 -7.20 16.71
CA SER A 475 1.46 -6.11 17.62
C SER A 475 2.28 -5.06 16.89
N ILE A 476 1.66 -3.93 16.60
CA ILE A 476 2.22 -2.85 15.81
C ILE A 476 2.39 -1.61 16.67
N ASN A 477 3.53 -0.97 16.55
CA ASN A 477 3.81 0.32 17.17
C ASN A 477 4.50 1.24 16.15
N GLY A 478 3.85 2.33 15.78
CA GLY A 478 4.41 3.36 14.91
C GLY A 478 5.63 4.00 15.56
N GLY A 479 5.43 4.90 16.47
CA GLY A 479 6.53 5.49 17.25
C GLY A 479 6.47 7.00 17.37
N ASP A 480 7.47 7.71 16.89
CA ASP A 480 7.49 9.16 16.79
C ASP A 480 7.17 9.57 15.35
N ASP A 481 6.51 10.71 15.15
CA ASP A 481 6.05 11.27 13.88
C ASP A 481 4.74 10.61 13.35
N ASN A 482 4.27 10.94 12.13
CA ASN A 482 2.91 10.58 11.68
C ASN A 482 2.92 9.24 10.93
N ASP A 483 2.39 8.22 11.55
CA ASP A 483 2.45 6.85 11.07
C ASP A 483 1.16 6.37 10.37
N SER A 484 1.30 5.38 9.51
CA SER A 484 0.20 4.65 8.87
C SER A 484 0.28 3.16 9.19
N LEU A 485 -0.62 2.68 10.06
CA LEU A 485 -0.63 1.33 10.59
C LEU A 485 -1.86 0.56 10.11
N SER A 486 -1.69 -0.67 9.64
CA SER A 486 -2.78 -1.57 9.29
C SER A 486 -2.58 -2.95 9.92
N GLY A 487 -3.60 -3.47 10.63
CA GLY A 487 -3.61 -4.82 11.18
C GLY A 487 -3.96 -5.86 10.13
N GLU A 488 -4.90 -5.55 9.23
CA GLU A 488 -5.44 -6.43 8.18
C GLU A 488 -6.33 -7.56 8.72
N VAL A 489 -5.85 -8.78 8.84
CA VAL A 489 -6.63 -9.95 9.24
C VAL A 489 -6.12 -10.53 10.55
N GLY A 490 -6.91 -10.40 11.60
CA GLY A 490 -6.54 -10.95 12.89
C GLY A 490 -7.04 -10.12 14.06
N ARG A 491 -6.53 -10.44 15.24
CA ARG A 491 -6.85 -9.69 16.45
C ARG A 491 -5.64 -8.88 16.84
N ASP A 492 -5.60 -7.68 16.34
CA ASP A 492 -4.41 -6.89 16.31
C ASP A 492 -4.34 -5.86 17.46
N THR A 493 -3.15 -5.44 17.77
CA THR A 493 -2.90 -4.36 18.71
C THR A 493 -2.03 -3.31 18.03
N LEU A 494 -2.62 -2.14 17.78
CA LEU A 494 -1.99 -1.02 17.10
C LEU A 494 -1.80 0.14 18.10
N LEU A 495 -0.60 0.68 18.12
CA LEU A 495 -0.23 1.86 18.86
C LEU A 495 0.35 2.88 17.88
N GLY A 496 -0.28 4.05 17.73
CA GLY A 496 0.26 5.16 16.92
C GLY A 496 1.54 5.69 17.55
N GLY A 497 1.42 6.51 18.54
CA GLY A 497 2.57 7.01 19.26
C GLY A 497 2.56 8.51 19.46
N LEU A 498 3.58 9.20 18.97
CA LEU A 498 3.60 10.65 18.88
C LEU A 498 3.41 11.06 17.40
N GLY A 499 2.46 11.92 17.15
CA GLY A 499 2.21 12.39 15.78
C GLY A 499 0.74 12.23 15.43
N ASN A 500 0.36 12.61 14.24
CA ASN A 500 -1.01 12.45 13.77
C ASN A 500 -1.09 11.16 12.96
N ASP A 501 -1.52 10.09 13.60
CA ASP A 501 -1.43 8.74 13.10
C ASP A 501 -2.72 8.28 12.40
N THR A 502 -2.59 7.31 11.52
CA THR A 502 -3.72 6.60 10.91
C THR A 502 -3.62 5.11 11.23
N LEU A 503 -4.58 4.59 11.98
CA LEU A 503 -4.66 3.21 12.41
C LEU A 503 -5.89 2.53 11.80
N ASP A 504 -5.70 1.41 11.13
CA ASP A 504 -6.77 0.56 10.58
C ASP A 504 -6.63 -0.85 11.17
N GLY A 505 -7.60 -1.26 12.00
CA GLY A 505 -7.61 -2.60 12.61
C GLY A 505 -7.83 -3.70 11.58
N GLY A 506 -8.84 -3.51 10.73
CA GLY A 506 -9.13 -4.43 9.64
C GLY A 506 -10.28 -5.38 9.94
N SER A 507 -10.00 -6.62 10.19
CA SER A 507 -11.04 -7.62 10.48
C SER A 507 -10.74 -8.42 11.73
N GLU A 508 -11.76 -8.83 12.46
CA GLU A 508 -11.77 -9.43 13.79
C GLU A 508 -11.68 -8.35 14.90
N ASN A 509 -11.37 -8.74 16.14
CA ASN A 509 -11.51 -7.83 17.27
C ASN A 509 -10.21 -7.15 17.66
N ASP A 510 -10.05 -5.89 17.36
CA ASP A 510 -8.80 -5.16 17.44
C ASP A 510 -8.72 -4.21 18.65
N ASN A 511 -7.50 -3.80 18.97
CA ASN A 511 -7.23 -2.81 20.02
C ASN A 511 -6.30 -1.73 19.46
N LEU A 512 -6.87 -0.54 19.24
CA LEU A 512 -6.20 0.60 18.64
C LEU A 512 -6.01 1.71 19.67
N GLN A 513 -4.85 2.34 19.71
CA GLN A 513 -4.55 3.50 20.54
C GLN A 513 -3.75 4.52 19.72
N GLY A 514 -4.31 5.72 19.51
CA GLY A 514 -3.63 6.84 18.85
C GLY A 514 -2.47 7.35 19.66
N GLN A 515 -2.69 7.67 20.89
CA GLN A 515 -1.83 8.23 21.93
C GLN A 515 -1.75 9.75 21.86
N ALA A 516 -0.85 10.36 21.09
CA ALA A 516 -0.66 11.80 21.14
C ALA A 516 -0.55 12.43 19.75
N GLY A 517 -1.50 13.24 19.44
CA GLY A 517 -1.68 13.91 18.16
C GLY A 517 -3.14 13.86 17.73
N ASP A 518 -3.47 14.45 16.61
CA ASP A 518 -4.82 14.37 16.06
C ASP A 518 -4.91 13.11 15.19
N ASP A 519 -5.41 12.00 15.74
CA ASP A 519 -5.33 10.66 15.17
C ASP A 519 -6.60 10.23 14.43
N LEU A 520 -6.45 9.32 13.47
CA LEU A 520 -7.55 8.63 12.80
C LEU A 520 -7.50 7.12 13.12
N LEU A 521 -8.51 6.62 13.82
CA LEU A 521 -8.63 5.20 14.18
C LEU A 521 -9.85 4.58 13.51
N LEU A 522 -9.64 3.50 12.80
CA LEU A 522 -10.66 2.71 12.12
C LEU A 522 -10.65 1.29 12.72
N GLY A 523 -11.74 0.86 13.38
CA GLY A 523 -11.86 -0.49 13.93
C GLY A 523 -11.96 -1.54 12.83
N GLY A 524 -12.97 -1.43 12.00
CA GLY A 524 -13.19 -2.33 10.87
C GLY A 524 -14.35 -3.30 11.09
N ASP A 525 -14.15 -4.57 10.75
CA ASP A 525 -15.13 -5.62 11.04
C ASP A 525 -14.74 -6.30 12.37
N GLY A 526 -15.47 -6.12 13.43
CA GLY A 526 -15.13 -6.78 14.69
C GLY A 526 -15.84 -6.22 15.90
N ASN A 527 -15.41 -6.58 17.11
CA ASN A 527 -15.80 -5.83 18.30
C ASN A 527 -14.53 -5.18 18.85
N ASP A 528 -14.33 -3.95 18.49
CA ASP A 528 -13.06 -3.27 18.59
C ASP A 528 -12.96 -2.36 19.82
N SER A 529 -11.73 -2.06 20.20
CA SER A 529 -11.45 -1.11 21.28
C SER A 529 -10.54 0.00 20.77
N LEU A 530 -11.09 1.18 20.58
CA LEU A 530 -10.40 2.36 20.06
C LEU A 530 -10.20 3.41 21.15
N LYS A 531 -9.03 4.00 21.23
CA LYS A 531 -8.70 5.09 22.16
C LYS A 531 -7.84 6.13 21.46
N GLY A 532 -8.33 7.37 21.41
CA GLY A 532 -7.58 8.53 20.92
C GLY A 532 -6.49 8.93 21.91
N LEU A 533 -6.86 9.28 23.09
CA LEU A 533 -6.12 9.75 24.28
C LEU A 533 -5.87 11.25 24.28
N THR A 534 -4.91 11.82 23.56
CA THR A 534 -4.64 13.27 23.58
C THR A 534 -4.53 13.84 22.18
N GLY A 535 -5.34 14.83 21.89
CA GLY A 535 -5.48 15.46 20.58
C GLY A 535 -6.91 15.39 20.10
N ALA A 536 -7.21 16.07 19.01
CA ALA A 536 -8.55 16.04 18.42
C ALA A 536 -8.69 14.84 17.48
N ASP A 537 -9.16 13.73 18.03
CA ASP A 537 -9.14 12.43 17.41
C ASP A 537 -10.40 12.11 16.57
N THR A 538 -10.26 11.26 15.59
CA THR A 538 -11.39 10.70 14.82
C THR A 538 -11.41 9.19 14.95
N LEU A 539 -12.43 8.65 15.61
CA LEU A 539 -12.59 7.23 15.87
C LEU A 539 -13.82 6.69 15.13
N GLN A 540 -13.68 5.58 14.42
CA GLN A 540 -14.76 4.89 13.72
C GLN A 540 -14.73 3.40 14.06
N GLY A 541 -15.78 2.88 14.75
CA GLY A 541 -15.92 1.46 15.05
C GLY A 541 -16.17 0.63 13.78
N ASN A 542 -17.06 1.10 12.94
CA ASN A 542 -17.61 0.49 11.73
C ASN A 542 -18.58 -0.66 12.02
N ALA A 543 -18.18 -1.92 12.02
CA ALA A 543 -19.12 -3.05 12.16
C ALA A 543 -18.80 -3.95 13.34
N GLY A 544 -19.68 -3.96 14.33
CA GLY A 544 -19.50 -4.78 15.53
C GLY A 544 -20.03 -4.10 16.76
N ASN A 545 -19.69 -4.61 17.95
CA ASN A 545 -20.05 -3.92 19.19
C ASN A 545 -18.76 -3.32 19.77
N ASP A 546 -18.56 -2.06 19.47
CA ASP A 546 -17.29 -1.41 19.65
C ASP A 546 -17.20 -0.59 20.94
N THR A 547 -16.00 -0.33 21.38
CA THR A 547 -15.74 0.55 22.52
C THR A 547 -14.79 1.65 22.10
N LEU A 548 -15.30 2.87 22.02
CA LEU A 548 -14.58 4.05 21.59
C LEU A 548 -14.38 5.00 22.78
N ASN A 549 -13.19 5.53 22.94
CA ASN A 549 -12.88 6.57 23.92
C ASN A 549 -12.02 7.64 23.24
N GLY A 550 -12.55 8.87 23.13
CA GLY A 550 -11.85 10.02 22.58
C GLY A 550 -10.67 10.42 23.45
N GLY A 551 -10.94 10.96 24.60
CA GLY A 551 -9.92 11.28 25.60
C GLY A 551 -9.85 12.74 25.99
N LEU A 552 -8.81 13.45 25.64
CA LEU A 552 -8.65 14.88 25.88
C LEU A 552 -8.74 15.62 24.53
N ASP A 553 -9.28 16.86 24.59
CA ASP A 553 -9.51 17.73 23.44
C ASP A 553 -10.78 17.35 22.63
N ASP A 554 -11.10 18.05 21.56
CA ASP A 554 -12.39 17.97 20.87
C ASP A 554 -12.41 16.77 19.88
N ASP A 555 -13.07 15.67 20.23
CA ASP A 555 -13.05 14.39 19.49
C ASP A 555 -14.29 14.15 18.61
N SER A 556 -14.13 13.27 17.60
CA SER A 556 -15.21 12.81 16.72
C SER A 556 -15.31 11.28 16.70
N LEU A 557 -16.37 10.74 17.29
CA LEU A 557 -16.58 9.31 17.44
C LEU A 557 -17.80 8.85 16.62
N LEU A 558 -17.63 7.78 15.85
CA LEU A 558 -18.69 7.09 15.11
C LEU A 558 -18.68 5.61 15.47
N GLY A 559 -19.75 5.10 16.11
CA GLY A 559 -19.91 3.68 16.43
C GLY A 559 -20.04 2.83 15.19
N GLY A 560 -21.15 2.94 14.47
CA GLY A 560 -21.39 2.24 13.22
C GLY A 560 -22.54 1.27 13.29
N ASP A 561 -22.33 0.03 12.84
CA ASP A 561 -23.31 -1.05 12.94
C ASP A 561 -23.05 -1.86 14.24
N GLY A 562 -23.92 -1.84 15.21
CA GLY A 562 -23.75 -2.66 16.42
C GLY A 562 -24.23 -2.03 17.70
N ASN A 563 -23.89 -2.58 18.86
CA ASN A 563 -24.25 -1.95 20.13
C ASN A 563 -22.98 -1.40 20.76
N ASP A 564 -22.76 -0.12 20.57
CA ASP A 564 -21.50 0.52 20.84
C ASP A 564 -21.45 1.23 22.19
N VAL A 565 -20.25 1.36 22.73
CA VAL A 565 -19.99 2.13 23.94
C VAL A 565 -18.98 3.22 23.59
N MET A 566 -19.41 4.47 23.74
CA MET A 566 -18.63 5.62 23.34
C MET A 566 -18.48 6.61 24.49
N LEU A 567 -17.25 7.06 24.72
CA LEU A 567 -16.90 8.06 25.72
C LEU A 567 -16.12 9.18 25.03
N GLY A 568 -16.59 10.43 25.15
CA GLY A 568 -15.84 11.62 24.75
C GLY A 568 -14.74 11.92 25.75
N ASP A 569 -15.03 11.86 27.04
CA ASP A 569 -14.25 12.24 28.21
C ASP A 569 -14.10 13.77 28.33
N ALA A 570 -13.08 14.44 27.82
CA ALA A 570 -12.89 15.87 28.06
C ALA A 570 -12.58 16.64 26.76
N GLY A 571 -13.50 17.46 26.36
CA GLY A 571 -13.45 18.21 25.12
C GLY A 571 -14.84 18.65 24.69
N ASN A 572 -15.02 19.26 23.53
CA ASN A 572 -16.36 19.42 22.97
C ASN A 572 -16.54 18.37 21.88
N ASP A 573 -17.06 17.24 22.29
CA ASP A 573 -17.03 16.02 21.53
C ASP A 573 -18.25 15.83 20.59
N THR A 574 -18.07 15.09 19.53
CA THR A 574 -19.16 14.70 18.64
C THR A 574 -19.25 13.19 18.58
N LEU A 575 -20.33 12.61 19.14
CA LEU A 575 -20.56 11.18 19.22
C LEU A 575 -21.78 10.78 18.39
N ASN A 576 -21.62 9.80 17.56
CA ASN A 576 -22.70 9.24 16.72
C ASN A 576 -22.73 7.72 16.89
N GLY A 577 -23.80 7.16 17.52
CA GLY A 577 -23.95 5.73 17.74
C GLY A 577 -24.06 4.94 16.46
N GLY A 578 -25.04 5.22 15.64
CA GLY A 578 -25.29 4.52 14.37
C GLY A 578 -26.47 3.58 14.44
N ASP A 579 -26.30 2.37 13.90
CA ASP A 579 -27.33 1.34 13.95
C ASP A 579 -27.13 0.42 15.16
N GLY A 580 -27.96 0.49 16.19
CA GLY A 580 -27.79 -0.42 17.32
C GLY A 580 -28.44 0.06 18.60
N ASN A 581 -28.07 -0.52 19.75
CA ASN A 581 -28.49 0.02 21.03
C ASN A 581 -27.25 0.52 21.79
N ASP A 582 -26.99 1.78 21.62
CA ASP A 582 -25.72 2.37 21.93
C ASP A 582 -25.69 3.05 23.32
N THR A 583 -24.49 3.18 23.85
CA THR A 583 -24.25 3.92 25.08
C THR A 583 -23.23 5.01 24.82
N LEU A 584 -23.67 6.26 24.82
CA LEU A 584 -22.88 7.44 24.55
C LEU A 584 -22.75 8.28 25.81
N GLN A 585 -21.56 8.72 26.15
CA GLN A 585 -21.24 9.59 27.23
C GLN A 585 -20.33 10.71 26.70
N GLY A 586 -20.80 11.97 26.79
CA GLY A 586 -20.04 13.15 26.38
C GLY A 586 -18.85 13.36 27.30
N GLY A 587 -19.09 13.84 28.51
CA GLY A 587 -18.08 14.04 29.53
C GLY A 587 -18.01 15.48 30.03
N ASP A 588 -16.79 16.03 30.14
CA ASP A 588 -16.59 17.45 30.46
C ASP A 588 -16.50 18.25 29.14
N GLY A 589 -17.49 19.06 28.82
CA GLY A 589 -17.43 19.89 27.62
C GLY A 589 -18.81 20.24 27.09
N SER A 590 -18.89 20.80 25.87
CA SER A 590 -20.18 21.04 25.24
C SER A 590 -20.35 20.09 24.05
N ASP A 591 -20.99 18.97 24.33
CA ASP A 591 -20.97 17.80 23.50
C ASP A 591 -22.19 17.67 22.55
N ALA A 592 -21.99 16.98 21.44
CA ALA A 592 -23.05 16.65 20.47
C ALA A 592 -23.19 15.13 20.36
N LEU A 593 -24.25 14.56 20.93
CA LEU A 593 -24.51 13.13 20.95
C LEU A 593 -25.72 12.78 20.10
N SER A 594 -25.61 11.76 19.25
CA SER A 594 -26.70 11.22 18.45
C SER A 594 -26.75 9.70 18.52
N GLY A 595 -27.90 9.10 18.96
CA GLY A 595 -28.09 7.65 18.98
C GLY A 595 -28.35 7.05 17.62
N PHE A 596 -29.12 7.70 16.77
CA PHE A 596 -29.61 7.30 15.43
C PHE A 596 -30.67 6.19 15.46
N LEU A 597 -30.35 4.94 15.21
CA LEU A 597 -31.31 3.83 15.17
C LEU A 597 -31.09 2.87 16.33
N GLY A 598 -32.07 2.71 17.19
CA GLY A 598 -31.97 1.74 18.27
C GLY A 598 -32.59 2.21 19.57
N ASN A 599 -32.28 1.53 20.67
CA ASN A 599 -32.72 2.00 21.99
C ASN A 599 -31.50 2.45 22.77
N ASP A 600 -31.23 3.72 22.67
CA ASP A 600 -29.94 4.29 23.04
C ASP A 600 -29.93 4.91 24.45
N SER A 601 -28.73 4.99 25.01
CA SER A 601 -28.49 5.64 26.30
C SER A 601 -27.45 6.75 26.14
N LEU A 602 -27.91 7.99 26.14
CA LEU A 602 -27.10 9.20 25.97
C LEU A 602 -26.97 9.95 27.28
N MET A 603 -25.76 10.41 27.61
CA MET A 603 -25.43 11.17 28.78
C MET A 603 -24.46 12.30 28.43
N GLY A 604 -24.88 13.58 28.63
CA GLY A 604 -24.04 14.75 28.38
C GLY A 604 -22.96 14.91 29.44
N GLU A 605 -23.33 14.82 30.69
CA GLU A 605 -22.58 15.02 31.94
C GLU A 605 -22.30 16.49 32.26
N GLY A 606 -21.27 17.12 31.76
CA GLY A 606 -20.93 18.46 32.22
C GLY A 606 -20.59 19.45 31.12
N GLY A 607 -21.48 20.43 30.92
CA GLY A 607 -21.36 21.46 29.89
C GLY A 607 -22.70 21.76 29.26
N ASP A 608 -22.74 22.57 28.22
CA ASP A 608 -23.99 22.87 27.50
C ASP A 608 -24.13 21.91 26.32
N ASP A 609 -24.85 20.79 26.52
CA ASP A 609 -24.84 19.63 25.59
C ASP A 609 -26.02 19.59 24.63
N THR A 610 -25.84 18.87 23.53
CA THR A 610 -26.89 18.58 22.53
C THR A 610 -27.05 17.06 22.37
N LEU A 611 -28.19 16.51 22.83
CA LEU A 611 -28.49 15.09 22.77
C LEU A 611 -29.69 14.80 21.88
N ILE A 612 -29.53 13.88 20.93
CA ILE A 612 -30.58 13.42 20.01
C ILE A 612 -30.68 11.89 20.11
N GLY A 613 -31.80 11.33 20.60
CA GLY A 613 -31.99 9.87 20.66
C GLY A 613 -32.08 9.27 19.28
N GLY A 614 -33.11 9.58 18.51
CA GLY A 614 -33.25 9.10 17.13
C GLY A 614 -34.49 8.27 16.91
N GLU A 615 -34.35 7.07 16.35
CA GLU A 615 -35.43 6.08 16.24
C GLU A 615 -35.26 5.02 17.34
N GLY A 616 -36.24 4.86 18.22
CA GLY A 616 -36.16 3.82 19.25
C GLY A 616 -36.77 4.25 20.57
N ASN A 617 -36.46 3.54 21.66
CA ASN A 617 -36.90 3.95 22.99
C ASN A 617 -35.68 4.36 23.82
N ASP A 618 -35.38 5.62 23.76
CA ASP A 618 -34.12 6.18 24.20
C ASP A 618 -34.13 6.70 25.65
N ARG A 619 -32.94 6.79 26.21
CA ARG A 619 -32.68 7.41 27.50
C ARG A 619 -31.68 8.52 27.35
N LEU A 620 -32.12 9.74 27.54
CA LEU A 620 -31.30 10.94 27.47
C LEU A 620 -31.18 11.57 28.83
N ARG A 621 -29.95 11.94 29.24
CA ARG A 621 -29.65 12.75 30.39
C ARG A 621 -28.74 13.90 30.01
N GLY A 622 -29.16 15.15 30.27
CA GLY A 622 -28.32 16.31 30.01
C GLY A 622 -27.13 16.34 30.95
N GLY A 623 -27.37 16.57 32.19
CA GLY A 623 -26.32 16.59 33.21
C GLY A 623 -26.22 17.94 33.93
N ILE A 624 -25.04 18.56 33.93
CA ILE A 624 -24.81 19.90 34.46
C ILE A 624 -24.61 20.88 33.34
N GLY A 625 -25.58 21.76 33.06
CA GLY A 625 -25.40 22.70 31.98
C GLY A 625 -26.72 23.32 31.52
N SER A 626 -26.72 23.86 30.33
CA SER A 626 -27.95 24.31 29.65
C SER A 626 -28.15 23.51 28.39
N ASP A 627 -28.79 22.36 28.54
CA ASP A 627 -28.77 21.29 27.56
C ASP A 627 -29.93 21.35 26.58
N LEU A 628 -29.70 20.79 25.38
CA LEU A 628 -30.73 20.61 24.34
C LEU A 628 -30.95 19.11 24.13
N LEU A 629 -32.08 18.58 24.62
CA LEU A 629 -32.39 17.16 24.51
C LEU A 629 -33.61 16.91 23.63
N ARG A 630 -33.47 15.96 22.69
CA ARG A 630 -34.54 15.52 21.83
C ARG A 630 -34.60 13.99 21.79
N GLY A 631 -35.69 13.36 22.27
CA GLY A 631 -35.87 11.91 22.26
C GLY A 631 -35.92 11.37 20.84
N GLY A 632 -36.87 11.81 20.01
CA GLY A 632 -36.97 11.37 18.63
C GLY A 632 -38.27 10.62 18.34
N THR A 633 -38.19 9.42 17.78
CA THR A 633 -39.37 8.57 17.53
C THR A 633 -39.32 7.35 18.43
N GLY A 634 -40.36 7.11 19.20
CA GLY A 634 -40.43 5.97 20.11
C GLY A 634 -41.00 6.35 21.48
N ASN A 635 -40.66 5.59 22.51
CA ASN A 635 -41.08 5.90 23.88
C ASN A 635 -39.84 6.25 24.69
N ASP A 636 -39.53 7.52 24.71
CA ASP A 636 -38.27 8.02 25.22
C ASP A 636 -38.35 8.46 26.68
N ARG A 637 -37.21 8.40 27.36
CA ARG A 637 -37.02 9.01 28.69
C ARG A 637 -35.98 10.13 28.57
N VAL A 638 -36.41 11.34 28.73
CA VAL A 638 -35.55 12.53 28.58
C VAL A 638 -35.50 13.26 29.91
N ASP A 639 -34.33 13.55 30.44
CA ASP A 639 -34.06 14.15 31.75
C ASP A 639 -32.94 15.22 31.61
N GLY A 640 -33.29 16.50 31.76
CA GLY A 640 -32.32 17.60 31.63
C GLY A 640 -31.37 17.69 32.84
N GLU A 641 -31.77 17.16 33.99
CA GLU A 641 -31.02 17.16 35.26
C GLU A 641 -30.79 18.57 35.83
N VAL A 642 -29.58 19.13 35.77
CA VAL A 642 -29.22 20.38 36.49
C VAL A 642 -28.89 21.50 35.50
N GLY A 643 -29.83 22.42 35.29
CA GLY A 643 -29.54 23.49 34.38
C GLY A 643 -30.73 24.37 34.01
N SER A 644 -30.66 24.91 32.81
CA SER A 644 -31.79 25.60 32.15
C SER A 644 -31.98 24.97 30.78
N ASP A 645 -32.60 23.79 30.77
CA ASP A 645 -32.57 22.87 29.65
C ASP A 645 -33.76 23.07 28.72
N ILE A 646 -33.53 22.70 27.47
CA ILE A 646 -34.60 22.61 26.44
C ILE A 646 -34.83 21.12 26.14
N VAL A 647 -35.98 20.59 26.56
CA VAL A 647 -36.24 19.17 26.54
C VAL A 647 -37.45 18.85 25.66
N SER A 648 -37.31 17.92 24.70
CA SER A 648 -38.38 17.45 23.85
C SER A 648 -38.38 15.91 23.78
N GLY A 649 -39.52 15.26 24.04
CA GLY A 649 -39.65 13.81 23.92
C GLY A 649 -39.72 13.31 22.48
N GLY A 650 -40.20 14.10 21.52
CA GLY A 650 -40.26 13.62 20.15
C GLY A 650 -41.05 14.45 19.12
N ASN A 651 -41.11 13.99 17.89
CA ASN A 651 -41.92 14.59 16.83
C ASN A 651 -43.40 14.33 17.09
N GLY A 652 -44.20 15.34 17.44
CA GLY A 652 -45.61 15.28 17.73
C GLY A 652 -46.53 14.66 16.66
N SER A 653 -46.27 13.45 16.24
CA SER A 653 -47.23 12.57 15.58
C SER A 653 -47.99 11.80 16.66
N ALA A 654 -49.30 11.88 16.65
CA ALA A 654 -50.23 11.42 17.69
C ALA A 654 -50.19 9.89 18.02
N LYS A 655 -49.03 9.28 18.00
CA LYS A 655 -48.75 7.90 18.36
C LYS A 655 -47.71 7.69 19.45
N ASP A 656 -46.85 8.66 19.71
CA ASP A 656 -45.80 8.57 20.78
C ASP A 656 -46.36 9.11 22.09
N SER A 657 -47.26 8.38 22.68
CA SER A 657 -48.03 8.84 23.87
C SER A 657 -47.40 8.42 25.19
N LEU A 658 -46.15 8.01 25.23
CA LEU A 658 -45.51 7.43 26.42
C LEU A 658 -44.10 8.01 26.73
N ASP A 659 -43.69 9.09 26.06
CA ASP A 659 -42.44 9.75 26.42
C ASP A 659 -42.49 10.27 27.86
N THR A 660 -41.45 10.03 28.60
CA THR A 660 -41.32 10.51 30.00
C THR A 660 -40.30 11.65 30.01
N VAL A 661 -40.76 12.88 30.04
CA VAL A 661 -39.91 14.04 30.22
C VAL A 661 -39.82 14.37 31.74
N VAL A 662 -38.62 14.44 32.24
CA VAL A 662 -38.32 14.86 33.63
C VAL A 662 -37.63 16.20 33.54
N SER A 663 -38.20 17.23 34.18
CA SER A 663 -37.64 18.59 34.18
C SER A 663 -37.35 19.07 35.58
N ALA A 664 -36.23 19.76 35.79
CA ALA A 664 -35.92 20.53 36.99
C ALA A 664 -36.55 21.94 36.94
N ALA A 665 -36.46 22.70 38.03
CA ALA A 665 -37.04 24.05 38.07
C ALA A 665 -36.18 25.02 37.25
N GLY A 666 -36.63 25.37 36.04
CA GLY A 666 -35.93 26.29 35.13
C GLY A 666 -35.92 25.82 33.69
N ASP A 667 -36.25 24.57 33.44
CA ASP A 667 -36.21 23.95 32.11
C ASP A 667 -37.37 24.46 31.22
N LEU A 668 -37.10 24.55 29.94
CA LEU A 668 -38.09 24.83 28.92
C LEU A 668 -38.52 23.50 28.28
N ILE A 669 -39.76 23.07 28.53
CA ILE A 669 -40.34 21.90 27.88
C ILE A 669 -40.98 22.36 26.56
N ASP A 670 -40.43 21.95 25.44
CA ASP A 670 -40.93 22.32 24.10
C ASP A 670 -41.82 21.21 23.51
N GLU A 671 -43.05 21.11 24.00
CA GLU A 671 -44.08 20.26 23.36
C GLU A 671 -44.69 20.89 22.09
N LEU A 672 -44.28 22.08 21.68
CA LEU A 672 -45.05 22.91 20.71
C LEU A 672 -44.26 23.40 19.48
N PHE A 673 -42.99 23.12 19.31
CA PHE A 673 -42.23 23.61 18.15
C PHE A 673 -41.74 22.47 17.28
N VAL A 674 -42.45 22.26 16.15
CA VAL A 674 -41.90 21.56 14.98
C VAL A 674 -40.80 22.43 14.38
N PHE A 675 -39.56 22.22 14.76
CA PHE A 675 -38.40 22.73 14.04
C PHE A 675 -37.97 21.73 12.97
N ASP A 676 -38.63 21.80 11.80
CA ASP A 676 -38.05 21.31 10.56
C ASP A 676 -36.87 22.24 10.19
N ALA A 677 -35.72 22.01 10.74
CA ALA A 677 -34.49 22.67 10.29
C ALA A 677 -33.67 21.69 9.44
N PRO A 678 -33.56 21.89 8.12
CA PRO A 678 -32.91 20.97 7.19
C PRO A 678 -31.39 20.87 7.33
N TRP A 679 -30.81 21.45 8.38
CA TRP A 679 -29.37 21.44 8.65
C TRP A 679 -28.98 20.58 9.87
N ILE A 680 -29.93 19.93 10.54
CA ILE A 680 -29.67 18.98 11.65
C ILE A 680 -29.23 17.59 11.13
N ASN A 681 -29.40 17.31 9.85
CA ASN A 681 -28.91 16.06 9.21
C ASN A 681 -27.43 16.13 8.76
N ALA A 682 -26.63 16.96 9.39
CA ALA A 682 -25.19 17.12 9.07
C ALA A 682 -24.28 17.07 10.31
N ILE A 683 -24.73 16.38 11.35
CA ILE A 683 -23.87 15.94 12.45
C ILE A 683 -23.69 14.45 12.32
#